data_39b8689892e05d1ecd30e0328c801d34
#
_entry.id   39b8689892e05d1ecd30e0328c801d34
#
_cell.length_a   1.000
_cell.length_b   1.000
_cell.length_c   1.000
_cell.angle_alpha   90.00
_cell.angle_beta   90.00
_cell.angle_gamma   90.00
#
_symmetry.space_group_name_H-M   'P 1'
#
loop_
_entity.id
_entity.type
_entity.pdbx_description
1 polymer ?
#
loop_
_entity_poly.entity_id
_entity_poly.type
_entity_poly.pdbx_seq_one_letter_code
_entity_poly.pdbx_strand_id
1 'polypeptide(L)'
;MRKIVYLFLFVLFVLSSTAQQLPAWDDQLLNTPIADWLLKKPSTSAGVYKDANRQQIIFYNGLIKRSFALAPDFTCIDFTNLSNHQQLIRAVQPEAKIIIDGIAYNVGGLKGQKEKAYLLPSSIKEFTSFNDFQFEKIDVTEIQPRIHWKRTTWSSVQTHGTGKHVTLRFTSPKTALSNIIVEVHYEIYDGLPLIVKWVEVINNSNRSITINRIVNETLALVEEESAVVGSPEQMKKQHGIYVETNYAFNNAMRYDISDQTTHWLIDSTYTSQVNYNYQTPCLLEVYPEKVRAVELKSGEKIVSPRTHELLMDSYDRERRGMMIQKMYTAVAPWTTQNPIFMHLISKNDQQVRDAVDQCKATGYEALILSFGSHCNIEDTSAANVSRWKQLADYAHQQGILIGSYSLFSSRRINDETDVIDPKTGKPGGAFFGNAPCMGSKWGLAYIDKLKYFMSTAGFDLFENDGPYPGDVCASTVHPGHKNLDDSQWKQMELQKGLYKWCNENGIYVNAPDWYFLDGTHKIALGYREVNFSLSREQQKILNRQNIHDGTFEKLPSMGWGFVPLTKYQGGGPEAVLEPLNEHLKDYEMLMMQYYGAGVQACYRGPRLYDTDETKKLVTNTIQWYKKYRSILNSSIVHLRRADGRDWDGFMHVNPSLNEKAFIMLFNPTDQPIKRNISIPLYYTELTRMVAVAEKDSVKKLMSLDASAHLSLAVDIPANSYNWYVLRK
;
A
#
# COMPACT_ATOMS: atom_id res chain seq x y z
N MET A 1 76.26 -2.76 10.34
CA MET A 1 75.15 -2.46 9.44
C MET A 1 74.42 -3.76 9.12
N ARG A 2 73.30 -4.04 9.81
CA ARG A 2 72.49 -5.22 9.56
C ARG A 2 71.28 -4.79 8.72
N LYS A 3 71.18 -5.36 7.51
CA LYS A 3 69.99 -5.18 6.62
C LYS A 3 68.92 -6.16 7.07
N ILE A 4 67.76 -5.62 7.49
CA ILE A 4 66.55 -6.39 7.76
C ILE A 4 65.76 -6.44 6.44
N VAL A 5 65.53 -7.66 5.93
CA VAL A 5 64.68 -7.95 4.78
C VAL A 5 63.30 -8.26 5.30
N TYR A 6 62.31 -7.42 5.01
CA TYR A 6 60.91 -7.73 5.26
C TYR A 6 60.33 -8.58 4.11
N LEU A 7 59.98 -9.80 4.46
CA LEU A 7 59.26 -10.72 3.57
C LEU A 7 57.75 -10.43 3.73
N PHE A 8 57.12 -9.80 2.69
CA PHE A 8 55.69 -9.66 2.63
C PHE A 8 55.06 -10.98 2.15
N LEU A 9 54.41 -11.73 3.03
CA LEU A 9 53.53 -12.83 2.65
C LEU A 9 52.19 -12.27 2.11
N PHE A 10 51.99 -12.35 0.80
CA PHE A 10 50.67 -12.14 0.17
C PHE A 10 49.85 -13.42 0.39
N VAL A 11 48.89 -13.38 1.30
CA VAL A 11 47.87 -14.42 1.42
C VAL A 11 46.80 -14.12 0.39
N LEU A 12 46.83 -14.83 -0.74
CA LEU A 12 45.71 -14.85 -1.71
C LEU A 12 44.52 -15.56 -1.03
N PHE A 13 43.52 -14.80 -0.58
CA PHE A 13 42.20 -15.34 -0.30
C PHE A 13 41.54 -15.67 -1.65
N VAL A 14 41.59 -16.90 -2.08
CA VAL A 14 40.72 -17.43 -3.13
C VAL A 14 39.36 -17.57 -2.48
N LEU A 15 38.49 -16.57 -2.70
CA LEU A 15 37.06 -16.70 -2.45
C LEU A 15 36.51 -17.68 -3.51
N SER A 16 36.52 -18.96 -3.19
CA SER A 16 35.72 -19.95 -3.92
C SER A 16 34.24 -19.63 -3.66
N SER A 17 33.56 -19.03 -4.63
CA SER A 17 32.11 -18.95 -4.63
C SER A 17 31.58 -20.39 -4.76
N THR A 18 31.29 -21.02 -3.64
CA THR A 18 30.50 -22.26 -3.64
C THR A 18 29.12 -21.88 -4.16
N ALA A 19 28.73 -22.41 -5.31
CA ALA A 19 27.36 -22.28 -5.81
C ALA A 19 26.42 -22.76 -4.69
N GLN A 20 25.45 -21.91 -4.30
CA GLN A 20 24.52 -22.21 -3.21
C GLN A 20 23.75 -23.48 -3.57
N GLN A 21 23.90 -24.54 -2.77
CA GLN A 21 23.20 -25.78 -3.00
C GLN A 21 21.77 -25.65 -2.45
N LEU A 22 20.78 -25.60 -3.35
CA LEU A 22 19.37 -25.58 -3.00
C LEU A 22 18.91 -26.92 -2.41
N PRO A 23 18.03 -26.93 -1.41
CA PRO A 23 17.41 -28.14 -0.90
C PRO A 23 16.65 -28.89 -2.00
N ALA A 24 16.64 -30.24 -1.91
CA ALA A 24 15.87 -31.06 -2.83
C ALA A 24 14.37 -30.89 -2.58
N TRP A 25 13.60 -30.88 -3.67
CA TRP A 25 12.14 -30.90 -3.60
C TRP A 25 11.64 -32.26 -3.15
N ASP A 26 10.61 -32.27 -2.29
CA ASP A 26 9.87 -33.45 -1.87
C ASP A 26 8.38 -33.22 -2.08
N ASP A 27 7.75 -34.02 -2.93
CA ASP A 27 6.31 -33.95 -3.22
C ASP A 27 5.44 -34.17 -1.96
N GLN A 28 5.98 -34.76 -0.88
CA GLN A 28 5.27 -34.91 0.39
C GLN A 28 4.91 -33.58 1.05
N LEU A 29 5.64 -32.50 0.75
CA LEU A 29 5.30 -31.16 1.21
C LEU A 29 3.89 -30.73 0.80
N LEU A 30 3.39 -31.20 -0.35
CA LEU A 30 2.06 -30.89 -0.85
C LEU A 30 0.93 -31.57 -0.05
N ASN A 31 1.26 -32.57 0.77
CA ASN A 31 0.29 -33.28 1.61
C ASN A 31 0.05 -32.58 2.97
N THR A 32 0.72 -31.46 3.24
CA THR A 32 0.54 -30.70 4.49
C THR A 32 -0.86 -30.10 4.52
N PRO A 33 -1.70 -30.37 5.53
CA PRO A 33 -3.02 -29.78 5.62
C PRO A 33 -2.94 -28.26 5.75
N ILE A 34 -3.72 -27.55 4.94
CA ILE A 34 -3.79 -26.10 4.95
C ILE A 34 -4.97 -25.67 5.84
N ALA A 35 -4.69 -25.08 6.98
CA ALA A 35 -5.70 -24.38 7.77
C ALA A 35 -6.00 -23.02 7.13
N ASP A 36 -7.14 -22.41 7.49
CA ASP A 36 -7.41 -21.03 7.04
C ASP A 36 -6.31 -20.08 7.55
N TRP A 37 -5.47 -19.64 6.61
CA TRP A 37 -4.28 -18.83 6.88
C TRP A 37 -4.61 -17.41 7.36
N LEU A 38 -5.82 -16.90 7.11
CA LEU A 38 -6.28 -15.63 7.69
C LEU A 38 -6.48 -15.72 9.20
N LEU A 39 -6.85 -16.90 9.68
CA LEU A 39 -7.08 -17.16 11.11
C LEU A 39 -5.80 -17.64 11.78
N LYS A 40 -5.12 -18.61 11.18
CA LYS A 40 -3.96 -19.27 11.77
C LYS A 40 -2.77 -19.27 10.81
N LYS A 41 -1.68 -18.64 11.24
CA LYS A 41 -0.45 -18.63 10.43
C LYS A 41 -0.01 -20.07 10.12
N PRO A 42 0.24 -20.41 8.83
CA PRO A 42 0.82 -21.69 8.46
C PRO A 42 2.16 -21.95 9.15
N SER A 43 2.45 -23.22 9.44
CA SER A 43 3.72 -23.63 10.02
C SER A 43 4.86 -23.69 9.02
N THR A 44 4.53 -23.77 7.72
CA THR A 44 5.51 -23.89 6.63
C THR A 44 6.12 -22.52 6.32
N SER A 45 7.44 -22.46 6.35
CA SER A 45 8.19 -21.26 5.92
C SER A 45 8.46 -21.28 4.42
N ALA A 46 8.68 -20.11 3.86
CA ALA A 46 9.08 -19.94 2.47
C ALA A 46 10.42 -20.64 2.17
N GLY A 47 10.49 -21.33 1.07
CA GLY A 47 11.67 -22.06 0.61
C GLY A 47 11.81 -22.04 -0.90
N VAL A 48 13.04 -22.26 -1.36
CA VAL A 48 13.41 -22.43 -2.76
C VAL A 48 14.07 -23.79 -2.90
N TYR A 49 13.52 -24.61 -3.76
CA TYR A 49 13.89 -26.03 -3.89
C TYR A 49 14.31 -26.34 -5.32
N LYS A 50 15.15 -27.36 -5.46
CA LYS A 50 15.52 -27.92 -6.75
C LYS A 50 14.93 -29.31 -6.92
N ASP A 51 14.13 -29.51 -7.96
CA ASP A 51 13.75 -30.84 -8.43
C ASP A 51 14.72 -31.27 -9.53
N ALA A 52 15.67 -32.12 -9.16
CA ALA A 52 16.69 -32.60 -10.10
C ALA A 52 16.11 -33.54 -11.16
N ASN A 53 15.06 -34.30 -10.83
CA ASN A 53 14.43 -35.27 -11.75
C ASN A 53 13.64 -34.55 -12.85
N ARG A 54 12.91 -33.49 -12.49
CA ARG A 54 12.12 -32.68 -13.41
C ARG A 54 12.89 -31.48 -13.97
N GLN A 55 14.12 -31.24 -13.51
CA GLN A 55 14.93 -30.07 -13.84
C GLN A 55 14.19 -28.75 -13.61
N GLN A 56 13.67 -28.56 -12.39
CA GLN A 56 12.89 -27.41 -12.02
C GLN A 56 13.45 -26.73 -10.77
N ILE A 57 13.18 -25.42 -10.68
CA ILE A 57 13.26 -24.66 -9.44
C ILE A 57 11.83 -24.41 -8.96
N ILE A 58 11.60 -24.61 -7.66
CA ILE A 58 10.28 -24.50 -7.06
C ILE A 58 10.32 -23.53 -5.89
N PHE A 59 9.48 -22.50 -5.95
CA PHE A 59 9.20 -21.59 -4.85
C PHE A 59 7.96 -22.11 -4.13
N TYR A 60 8.05 -22.24 -2.80
CA TYR A 60 6.99 -22.84 -2.01
C TYR A 60 6.98 -22.25 -0.59
N ASN A 61 5.77 -22.01 -0.03
CA ASN A 61 5.59 -21.55 1.34
C ASN A 61 4.39 -22.22 2.06
N GLY A 62 3.86 -23.31 1.51
CA GLY A 62 2.68 -23.98 2.04
C GLY A 62 1.34 -23.43 1.57
N LEU A 63 1.31 -22.21 1.02
CA LEU A 63 0.10 -21.57 0.45
C LEU A 63 0.17 -21.41 -1.06
N ILE A 64 1.38 -21.26 -1.58
CA ILE A 64 1.66 -21.12 -3.00
C ILE A 64 2.76 -22.07 -3.42
N LYS A 65 2.70 -22.47 -4.69
CA LYS A 65 3.79 -23.14 -5.40
C LYS A 65 3.97 -22.44 -6.75
N ARG A 66 5.19 -21.97 -7.06
CA ARG A 66 5.57 -21.46 -8.38
C ARG A 66 6.76 -22.25 -8.88
N SER A 67 6.63 -22.91 -10.03
CA SER A 67 7.67 -23.79 -10.58
C SER A 67 8.20 -23.25 -11.89
N PHE A 68 9.51 -23.36 -12.07
CA PHE A 68 10.23 -22.91 -13.25
C PHE A 68 10.99 -24.08 -13.87
N ALA A 69 10.88 -24.24 -15.18
CA ALA A 69 11.76 -25.14 -15.94
C ALA A 69 13.14 -24.48 -16.07
N LEU A 70 14.22 -25.29 -15.92
CA LEU A 70 15.59 -24.83 -16.10
C LEU A 70 16.06 -24.93 -17.55
N ALA A 71 15.49 -25.88 -18.30
CA ALA A 71 15.89 -26.15 -19.68
C ALA A 71 14.68 -26.14 -20.61
N PRO A 72 14.83 -25.68 -21.87
CA PRO A 72 16.05 -25.15 -22.49
C PRO A 72 16.44 -23.72 -22.06
N ASP A 73 15.55 -22.98 -21.33
CA ASP A 73 15.84 -21.73 -20.65
C ASP A 73 14.85 -21.56 -19.49
N PHE A 74 15.15 -20.63 -18.58
CA PHE A 74 14.36 -20.41 -17.39
C PHE A 74 12.97 -19.82 -17.73
N THR A 75 11.90 -20.52 -17.32
CA THR A 75 10.52 -20.06 -17.58
C THR A 75 9.55 -20.60 -16.52
N CYS A 76 8.58 -19.75 -16.12
CA CYS A 76 7.48 -20.16 -15.25
C CYS A 76 6.55 -21.14 -15.97
N ILE A 77 6.29 -22.30 -15.35
CA ILE A 77 5.44 -23.38 -15.91
C ILE A 77 4.29 -23.76 -14.99
N ASP A 78 4.28 -23.26 -13.77
CA ASP A 78 3.25 -23.52 -12.76
C ASP A 78 3.20 -22.40 -11.75
N PHE A 79 2.00 -21.95 -11.43
CA PHE A 79 1.74 -20.99 -10.37
C PHE A 79 0.41 -21.36 -9.71
N THR A 80 0.49 -22.10 -8.62
CA THR A 80 -0.65 -22.73 -7.97
C THR A 80 -0.95 -22.10 -6.63
N ASN A 81 -2.21 -21.71 -6.43
CA ASN A 81 -2.77 -21.43 -5.11
C ASN A 81 -3.13 -22.76 -4.43
N LEU A 82 -2.39 -23.11 -3.38
CA LEU A 82 -2.57 -24.39 -2.69
C LEU A 82 -3.83 -24.41 -1.79
N SER A 83 -4.36 -23.24 -1.42
CA SER A 83 -5.55 -23.14 -0.57
C SER A 83 -6.82 -23.61 -1.27
N ASN A 84 -6.90 -23.45 -2.59
CA ASN A 84 -8.03 -23.88 -3.42
C ASN A 84 -7.61 -24.78 -4.60
N HIS A 85 -6.32 -25.16 -4.68
CA HIS A 85 -5.72 -25.97 -5.73
C HIS A 85 -5.83 -25.39 -7.16
N GLN A 86 -6.03 -24.08 -7.28
CA GLN A 86 -6.12 -23.42 -8.58
C GLN A 86 -4.73 -23.19 -9.17
N GLN A 87 -4.44 -23.81 -10.32
CA GLN A 87 -3.27 -23.54 -11.13
C GLN A 87 -3.59 -22.43 -12.14
N LEU A 88 -2.77 -21.39 -12.19
CA LEU A 88 -3.06 -20.16 -12.93
C LEU A 88 -2.39 -20.09 -14.32
N ILE A 89 -1.31 -20.83 -14.59
CA ILE A 89 -0.53 -20.70 -15.83
C ILE A 89 -1.14 -21.49 -16.97
N ARG A 90 -1.53 -20.79 -18.04
CA ARG A 90 -2.04 -21.37 -19.28
C ARG A 90 -0.96 -21.58 -20.33
N ALA A 91 -0.01 -20.65 -20.41
CA ALA A 91 1.03 -20.66 -21.44
C ALA A 91 2.33 -20.08 -20.88
N VAL A 92 3.47 -20.50 -21.49
CA VAL A 92 4.78 -20.00 -21.16
C VAL A 92 4.93 -18.55 -21.65
N GLN A 93 5.55 -17.71 -20.82
CA GLN A 93 5.93 -16.34 -21.13
C GLN A 93 7.36 -16.10 -20.63
N PRO A 94 8.09 -15.10 -21.14
CA PRO A 94 9.37 -14.71 -20.58
C PRO A 94 9.19 -14.17 -19.15
N GLU A 95 10.25 -14.29 -18.34
CA GLU A 95 10.26 -13.76 -16.98
C GLU A 95 10.14 -12.22 -16.95
N ALA A 96 10.62 -11.56 -17.98
CA ALA A 96 10.45 -10.13 -18.21
C ALA A 96 10.65 -9.82 -19.71
N LYS A 97 10.20 -8.61 -20.14
CA LYS A 97 10.52 -8.08 -21.47
C LYS A 97 11.17 -6.72 -21.28
N ILE A 98 12.24 -6.44 -22.01
CA ILE A 98 12.95 -5.17 -21.91
C ILE A 98 13.10 -4.59 -23.30
N ILE A 99 12.75 -3.32 -23.48
CA ILE A 99 13.00 -2.59 -24.73
C ILE A 99 14.23 -1.72 -24.50
N ILE A 100 15.33 -2.04 -25.22
CA ILE A 100 16.61 -1.34 -25.16
C ILE A 100 16.89 -0.74 -26.53
N ASP A 101 17.15 0.58 -26.60
CA ASP A 101 17.42 1.31 -27.83
C ASP A 101 16.37 1.03 -28.93
N GLY A 102 15.09 0.91 -28.53
CA GLY A 102 13.95 0.64 -29.41
C GLY A 102 13.74 -0.82 -29.80
N ILE A 103 14.61 -1.74 -29.37
CA ILE A 103 14.53 -3.17 -29.69
C ILE A 103 14.02 -3.95 -28.46
N ALA A 104 13.00 -4.79 -28.66
CA ALA A 104 12.44 -5.64 -27.61
C ALA A 104 13.26 -6.92 -27.44
N TYR A 105 13.56 -7.26 -26.18
CA TYR A 105 14.28 -8.47 -25.77
C TYR A 105 13.53 -9.20 -24.68
N ASN A 106 13.53 -10.53 -24.75
CA ASN A 106 12.94 -11.41 -23.73
C ASN A 106 14.01 -11.80 -22.71
N VAL A 107 13.61 -11.93 -21.46
CA VAL A 107 14.45 -12.40 -20.35
C VAL A 107 14.00 -13.80 -19.97
N GLY A 108 14.84 -14.80 -20.25
CA GLY A 108 14.39 -16.20 -20.16
C GLY A 108 13.21 -16.49 -21.08
N GLY A 109 12.41 -17.48 -20.71
CA GLY A 109 11.21 -17.84 -21.43
C GLY A 109 11.45 -18.73 -22.64
N LEU A 110 10.38 -19.32 -23.12
CA LEU A 110 10.39 -20.30 -24.18
C LEU A 110 9.37 -19.99 -25.26
N LYS A 111 9.66 -20.42 -26.49
CA LYS A 111 8.74 -20.39 -27.64
C LYS A 111 8.52 -21.80 -28.18
N GLY A 112 7.41 -21.99 -28.86
CA GLY A 112 7.08 -23.28 -29.49
C GLY A 112 5.96 -24.04 -28.80
N GLN A 113 5.29 -23.45 -27.81
CA GLN A 113 4.05 -24.04 -27.29
C GLN A 113 3.05 -24.18 -28.44
N LYS A 114 2.40 -25.34 -28.51
CA LYS A 114 1.42 -25.63 -29.56
C LYS A 114 0.22 -24.69 -29.42
N GLU A 115 -0.49 -24.46 -30.52
CA GLU A 115 -1.63 -23.53 -30.61
C GLU A 115 -2.75 -23.79 -29.61
N LYS A 116 -2.92 -25.02 -29.15
CA LYS A 116 -3.88 -25.33 -28.09
C LYS A 116 -3.38 -24.80 -26.76
N ALA A 117 -4.07 -23.86 -26.23
CA ALA A 117 -3.66 -22.91 -25.23
C ALA A 117 -3.41 -23.44 -23.81
N TYR A 118 -3.35 -24.73 -23.60
CA TYR A 118 -3.02 -25.30 -22.28
C TYR A 118 -1.63 -25.90 -22.29
N LEU A 119 -0.81 -25.45 -21.33
CA LEU A 119 0.54 -25.94 -21.15
C LEU A 119 0.52 -27.40 -20.68
N LEU A 120 1.14 -28.27 -21.45
CA LEU A 120 1.42 -29.65 -21.06
C LEU A 120 2.89 -29.73 -20.62
N PRO A 121 3.19 -30.01 -19.34
CA PRO A 121 4.56 -30.09 -18.83
C PRO A 121 5.46 -31.05 -19.62
N SER A 122 4.89 -32.13 -20.19
CA SER A 122 5.62 -33.08 -21.05
C SER A 122 6.11 -32.50 -22.37
N SER A 123 5.51 -31.42 -22.84
CA SER A 123 5.87 -30.75 -24.12
C SER A 123 6.99 -29.73 -23.99
N ILE A 124 7.37 -29.33 -22.77
CA ILE A 124 8.36 -28.27 -22.53
C ILE A 124 9.71 -28.56 -23.22
N LYS A 125 10.11 -29.84 -23.26
CA LYS A 125 11.33 -30.29 -23.95
C LYS A 125 11.34 -30.05 -25.47
N GLU A 126 10.17 -29.80 -26.07
CA GLU A 126 10.03 -29.50 -27.50
C GLU A 126 10.18 -28.00 -27.80
N PHE A 127 10.19 -27.15 -26.76
CA PHE A 127 10.28 -25.71 -26.87
C PHE A 127 11.74 -25.26 -27.02
N THR A 128 11.93 -24.03 -27.47
CA THR A 128 13.26 -23.43 -27.66
C THR A 128 13.37 -22.09 -26.97
N SER A 129 14.58 -21.69 -26.55
CA SER A 129 14.86 -20.37 -26.00
C SER A 129 14.70 -19.27 -27.05
N PHE A 130 14.37 -18.06 -26.58
CA PHE A 130 14.46 -16.83 -27.41
C PHE A 130 15.90 -16.43 -27.73
N ASN A 131 16.89 -16.89 -26.94
CA ASN A 131 18.31 -16.51 -27.06
C ASN A 131 18.58 -15.00 -26.96
N ASP A 132 17.74 -14.28 -26.19
CA ASP A 132 17.95 -12.86 -25.90
C ASP A 132 18.76 -12.70 -24.61
N PHE A 133 18.15 -12.84 -23.44
CA PHE A 133 18.81 -12.95 -22.14
C PHE A 133 18.55 -14.34 -21.58
N GLN A 134 19.61 -15.10 -21.38
CA GLN A 134 19.56 -16.49 -20.91
C GLN A 134 19.90 -16.58 -19.43
N PHE A 135 19.27 -17.53 -18.74
CA PHE A 135 19.52 -17.78 -17.32
C PHE A 135 20.98 -18.21 -17.09
N GLU A 136 21.63 -17.55 -16.13
CA GLU A 136 23.02 -17.83 -15.73
C GLU A 136 23.08 -18.49 -14.35
N LYS A 137 22.46 -17.87 -13.33
CA LYS A 137 22.54 -18.37 -11.95
C LYS A 137 21.36 -17.88 -11.08
N ILE A 138 21.23 -18.56 -9.93
CA ILE A 138 20.30 -18.22 -8.86
C ILE A 138 21.04 -17.99 -7.55
N ASP A 139 20.66 -16.94 -6.84
CA ASP A 139 21.11 -16.65 -5.47
C ASP A 139 19.87 -16.53 -4.56
N VAL A 140 19.91 -17.10 -3.35
CA VAL A 140 18.79 -17.06 -2.39
C VAL A 140 19.28 -16.51 -1.05
N THR A 141 18.56 -15.52 -0.54
CA THR A 141 18.83 -14.88 0.76
C THR A 141 17.52 -14.70 1.54
N GLU A 142 17.60 -14.11 2.73
CA GLU A 142 16.42 -13.68 3.47
C GLU A 142 15.92 -12.33 2.95
N ILE A 143 14.59 -12.08 3.03
CA ILE A 143 13.99 -10.78 2.71
C ILE A 143 14.62 -9.71 3.61
N GLN A 144 15.00 -8.59 2.99
CA GLN A 144 15.48 -7.41 3.68
C GLN A 144 14.48 -6.26 3.57
N PRO A 145 14.29 -5.45 4.63
CA PRO A 145 13.37 -4.33 4.58
C PRO A 145 13.83 -3.30 3.53
N ARG A 146 12.93 -2.94 2.63
CA ARG A 146 13.18 -1.89 1.62
C ARG A 146 13.24 -0.50 2.25
N ILE A 147 12.46 -0.27 3.30
CA ILE A 147 12.42 0.97 4.09
C ILE A 147 12.76 0.60 5.54
N HIS A 148 13.82 1.20 6.08
CA HIS A 148 14.20 1.04 7.48
C HIS A 148 13.33 1.95 8.35
N TRP A 149 12.11 1.51 8.60
CA TRP A 149 11.13 2.22 9.39
C TRP A 149 11.54 2.29 10.87
N LYS A 150 11.78 3.50 11.37
CA LYS A 150 12.31 3.72 12.73
C LYS A 150 11.25 3.87 13.81
N ARG A 151 10.18 4.60 13.53
CA ARG A 151 9.14 4.88 14.53
C ARG A 151 8.07 3.81 14.47
N THR A 152 8.02 2.95 15.47
CA THR A 152 7.04 1.87 15.57
C THR A 152 5.96 2.15 16.63
N THR A 153 5.97 3.31 17.25
CA THR A 153 4.96 3.76 18.21
C THR A 153 3.57 3.74 17.57
N TRP A 154 2.58 3.28 18.31
CA TRP A 154 1.17 3.12 17.88
C TRP A 154 0.93 2.10 16.75
N SER A 155 1.90 1.30 16.42
CA SER A 155 1.76 0.25 15.42
C SER A 155 1.28 -1.05 16.05
N SER A 156 0.44 -1.79 15.32
CA SER A 156 0.03 -3.14 15.72
C SER A 156 1.09 -4.21 15.41
N VAL A 157 2.05 -3.91 14.54
CA VAL A 157 3.23 -4.77 14.24
C VAL A 157 4.51 -3.96 14.38
N GLN A 158 5.62 -4.65 14.64
CA GLN A 158 6.92 -4.00 14.89
C GLN A 158 7.96 -4.28 13.80
N THR A 159 7.70 -5.25 12.93
CA THR A 159 8.63 -5.70 11.89
C THR A 159 7.89 -5.98 10.59
N HIS A 160 8.62 -5.94 9.48
CA HIS A 160 8.11 -6.40 8.19
C HIS A 160 7.99 -7.94 8.14
N GLY A 161 7.31 -8.45 7.12
CA GLY A 161 7.19 -9.89 6.87
C GLY A 161 8.54 -10.53 6.57
N THR A 162 8.66 -11.81 6.93
CA THR A 162 9.84 -12.65 6.67
C THR A 162 9.61 -13.55 5.45
N GLY A 163 10.68 -14.14 4.93
CA GLY A 163 10.62 -15.06 3.80
C GLY A 163 11.94 -15.09 3.03
N LYS A 164 11.89 -15.60 1.80
CA LYS A 164 13.07 -15.75 0.94
C LYS A 164 13.08 -14.71 -0.16
N HIS A 165 14.26 -14.12 -0.40
CA HIS A 165 14.57 -13.30 -1.55
C HIS A 165 15.42 -14.11 -2.53
N VAL A 166 15.00 -14.14 -3.79
CA VAL A 166 15.66 -14.86 -4.88
C VAL A 166 16.11 -13.87 -5.93
N THR A 167 17.36 -13.98 -6.36
CA THR A 167 17.91 -13.24 -7.50
C THR A 167 18.23 -14.22 -8.62
N LEU A 168 17.60 -14.04 -9.76
CA LEU A 168 17.87 -14.77 -11.00
C LEU A 168 18.66 -13.88 -11.93
N ARG A 169 19.87 -14.26 -12.29
CA ARG A 169 20.70 -13.49 -13.18
C ARG A 169 20.63 -14.02 -14.60
N PHE A 170 20.49 -13.10 -15.55
CA PHE A 170 20.42 -13.37 -16.97
C PHE A 170 21.49 -12.54 -17.72
N THR A 171 22.14 -13.17 -18.70
CA THR A 171 23.12 -12.55 -19.59
C THR A 171 22.81 -12.88 -21.02
N SER A 172 23.31 -12.08 -21.98
CA SER A 172 22.99 -12.24 -23.39
C SER A 172 24.19 -12.77 -24.18
N PRO A 173 23.99 -13.74 -25.08
CA PRO A 173 24.99 -14.17 -26.05
C PRO A 173 25.18 -13.16 -27.19
N LYS A 174 24.29 -12.16 -27.33
CA LYS A 174 24.32 -11.17 -28.41
C LYS A 174 25.36 -10.08 -28.14
N THR A 175 26.23 -9.81 -29.09
CA THR A 175 27.28 -8.79 -28.99
C THR A 175 26.73 -7.39 -28.66
N ALA A 176 25.58 -7.03 -29.22
CA ALA A 176 24.92 -5.75 -28.95
C ALA A 176 24.48 -5.56 -27.48
N LEU A 177 24.32 -6.67 -26.73
CA LEU A 177 23.91 -6.70 -25.31
C LEU A 177 25.08 -7.14 -24.40
N SER A 178 26.30 -7.19 -24.92
CA SER A 178 27.47 -7.58 -24.14
C SER A 178 27.62 -6.69 -22.91
N ASN A 179 27.83 -7.29 -21.74
CA ASN A 179 27.97 -6.62 -20.47
C ASN A 179 26.68 -5.87 -19.97
N ILE A 180 25.53 -6.11 -20.60
CA ILE A 180 24.24 -5.75 -20.03
C ILE A 180 23.74 -6.97 -19.26
N ILE A 181 23.43 -6.76 -17.98
CA ILE A 181 22.97 -7.82 -17.08
C ILE A 181 21.53 -7.52 -16.69
N VAL A 182 20.69 -8.55 -16.65
CA VAL A 182 19.34 -8.45 -16.12
C VAL A 182 19.23 -9.34 -14.89
N GLU A 183 18.80 -8.76 -13.80
CA GLU A 183 18.49 -9.50 -12.58
C GLU A 183 16.98 -9.45 -12.33
N VAL A 184 16.34 -10.63 -12.26
CA VAL A 184 14.95 -10.79 -11.91
C VAL A 184 14.89 -11.23 -10.45
N HIS A 185 14.24 -10.42 -9.63
CA HIS A 185 14.15 -10.62 -8.21
C HIS A 185 12.75 -11.09 -7.81
N TYR A 186 12.71 -11.99 -6.82
CA TYR A 186 11.48 -12.46 -6.20
C TYR A 186 11.59 -12.42 -4.69
N GLU A 187 10.52 -12.05 -4.01
CA GLU A 187 10.34 -12.27 -2.58
C GLU A 187 9.14 -13.20 -2.36
N ILE A 188 9.35 -14.25 -1.55
CA ILE A 188 8.32 -15.23 -1.20
C ILE A 188 8.10 -15.11 0.30
N TYR A 189 6.88 -14.73 0.70
CA TYR A 189 6.57 -14.38 2.09
C TYR A 189 6.09 -15.58 2.91
N ASP A 190 6.54 -15.65 4.16
CA ASP A 190 6.08 -16.64 5.14
C ASP A 190 4.63 -16.41 5.53
N GLY A 191 3.79 -17.45 5.37
CA GLY A 191 2.41 -17.44 5.83
C GLY A 191 1.45 -16.54 5.04
N LEU A 192 1.85 -16.11 3.84
CA LEU A 192 1.03 -15.34 2.91
C LEU A 192 1.10 -15.96 1.51
N PRO A 193 0.00 -16.05 0.76
CA PRO A 193 0.04 -16.46 -0.64
C PRO A 193 0.53 -15.31 -1.53
N LEU A 194 1.70 -14.74 -1.20
CA LEU A 194 2.26 -13.53 -1.79
C LEU A 194 3.65 -13.78 -2.37
N ILE A 195 3.80 -13.35 -3.62
CA ILE A 195 5.09 -13.14 -4.28
C ILE A 195 5.24 -11.67 -4.64
N VAL A 196 6.44 -11.12 -4.46
CA VAL A 196 6.79 -9.79 -4.96
C VAL A 196 7.90 -9.94 -5.99
N LYS A 197 7.77 -9.30 -7.15
CA LYS A 197 8.71 -9.40 -8.28
C LYS A 197 9.14 -8.03 -8.76
N TRP A 198 10.42 -7.89 -9.13
CA TRP A 198 10.97 -6.73 -9.83
C TRP A 198 12.17 -7.11 -10.68
N VAL A 199 12.58 -6.19 -11.53
CA VAL A 199 13.69 -6.39 -12.48
C VAL A 199 14.71 -5.26 -12.31
N GLU A 200 15.99 -5.60 -12.26
CA GLU A 200 17.09 -4.66 -12.36
C GLU A 200 17.82 -4.86 -13.71
N VAL A 201 18.07 -3.78 -14.42
CA VAL A 201 18.91 -3.76 -15.63
C VAL A 201 20.18 -3.00 -15.30
N ILE A 202 21.33 -3.66 -15.44
CA ILE A 202 22.64 -3.15 -15.07
C ILE A 202 23.44 -2.98 -16.37
N ASN A 203 23.88 -1.75 -16.65
CA ASN A 203 24.67 -1.44 -17.82
C ASN A 203 26.17 -1.41 -17.48
N ASN A 204 26.84 -2.54 -17.59
CA ASN A 204 28.30 -2.64 -17.46
C ASN A 204 29.02 -2.53 -18.83
N SER A 205 28.32 -2.13 -19.91
CA SER A 205 28.91 -1.89 -21.20
C SER A 205 29.67 -0.55 -21.23
N ASN A 206 30.41 -0.31 -22.27
CA ASN A 206 31.19 0.94 -22.45
C ASN A 206 30.39 2.08 -23.12
N ARG A 207 29.06 1.93 -23.26
CA ARG A 207 28.18 2.92 -23.89
C ARG A 207 26.94 3.20 -23.03
N SER A 208 26.32 4.37 -23.20
CA SER A 208 24.98 4.61 -22.73
C SER A 208 23.97 3.81 -23.54
N ILE A 209 22.91 3.33 -22.89
CA ILE A 209 21.75 2.70 -23.52
C ILE A 209 20.48 3.42 -23.10
N THR A 210 19.44 3.29 -23.90
CA THR A 210 18.12 3.83 -23.57
C THR A 210 17.19 2.68 -23.20
N ILE A 211 16.67 2.70 -21.98
CA ILE A 211 15.61 1.79 -21.54
C ILE A 211 14.28 2.42 -21.90
N ASN A 212 13.61 1.86 -22.91
CA ASN A 212 12.31 2.37 -23.35
C ASN A 212 11.15 1.79 -22.53
N ARG A 213 11.27 0.53 -22.10
CA ARG A 213 10.27 -0.14 -21.24
C ARG A 213 10.88 -1.34 -20.53
N ILE A 214 10.43 -1.57 -19.31
CA ILE A 214 10.62 -2.83 -18.58
C ILE A 214 9.24 -3.36 -18.27
N VAL A 215 8.85 -4.48 -18.89
CA VAL A 215 7.69 -5.28 -18.50
C VAL A 215 8.20 -6.26 -17.45
N ASN A 216 7.96 -5.95 -16.18
CA ASN A 216 8.57 -6.68 -15.08
C ASN A 216 7.78 -7.92 -14.65
N GLU A 217 6.54 -8.10 -15.11
CA GLU A 217 5.81 -9.36 -15.05
C GLU A 217 5.05 -9.59 -16.34
N THR A 218 5.02 -10.84 -16.81
CA THR A 218 4.21 -11.31 -17.93
C THR A 218 3.69 -12.69 -17.61
N LEU A 219 2.37 -12.84 -17.43
CA LEU A 219 1.73 -14.13 -17.15
C LEU A 219 0.57 -14.36 -18.12
N ALA A 220 0.62 -15.46 -18.85
CA ALA A 220 -0.52 -15.98 -19.59
C ALA A 220 -1.32 -16.88 -18.66
N LEU A 221 -2.41 -16.37 -18.11
CA LEU A 221 -3.21 -17.02 -17.09
C LEU A 221 -4.39 -17.79 -17.68
N VAL A 222 -4.84 -18.82 -16.96
CA VAL A 222 -6.05 -19.57 -17.32
C VAL A 222 -7.26 -18.64 -17.22
N GLU A 223 -8.06 -18.59 -18.25
CA GLU A 223 -9.34 -17.89 -18.24
C GLU A 223 -10.34 -18.51 -17.25
N GLU A 224 -11.14 -17.70 -16.60
CA GLU A 224 -12.15 -18.15 -15.63
C GLU A 224 -13.43 -18.63 -16.31
N GLU A 225 -13.72 -18.10 -17.51
CA GLU A 225 -14.96 -18.32 -18.22
C GLU A 225 -14.68 -18.60 -19.70
N SER A 226 -15.58 -19.34 -20.35
CA SER A 226 -15.49 -19.60 -21.78
C SER A 226 -16.14 -18.50 -22.61
N ALA A 227 -15.86 -18.46 -23.91
CA ALA A 227 -16.48 -17.54 -24.86
C ALA A 227 -18.00 -17.67 -24.98
N VAL A 228 -18.63 -18.64 -24.31
CA VAL A 228 -20.09 -18.79 -24.18
C VAL A 228 -20.67 -17.66 -23.30
N VAL A 229 -19.90 -17.13 -22.35
CA VAL A 229 -20.35 -16.12 -21.39
C VAL A 229 -20.03 -14.70 -21.83
N GLY A 230 -19.01 -14.49 -22.66
CA GLY A 230 -18.62 -13.16 -23.10
C GLY A 230 -17.53 -13.14 -24.17
N SER A 231 -17.14 -11.94 -24.59
CA SER A 231 -16.02 -11.74 -25.51
C SER A 231 -14.69 -11.83 -24.76
N PRO A 232 -13.57 -12.11 -25.45
CA PRO A 232 -12.23 -12.09 -24.85
C PRO A 232 -11.93 -10.78 -24.11
N GLU A 233 -12.40 -9.65 -24.60
CA GLU A 233 -12.22 -8.33 -23.97
C GLU A 233 -12.94 -8.23 -22.61
N GLN A 234 -14.12 -8.85 -22.47
CA GLN A 234 -14.88 -8.88 -21.22
C GLN A 234 -14.27 -9.85 -20.20
N MET A 235 -13.62 -10.92 -20.67
CA MET A 235 -13.07 -12.02 -19.85
C MET A 235 -11.57 -11.90 -19.57
N LYS A 236 -10.92 -10.81 -19.99
CA LYS A 236 -9.46 -10.70 -19.96
C LYS A 236 -8.82 -10.63 -18.57
N LYS A 237 -9.62 -10.47 -17.51
CA LYS A 237 -9.13 -10.36 -16.13
C LYS A 237 -9.30 -11.68 -15.37
N GLN A 238 -8.22 -12.20 -14.78
CA GLN A 238 -8.23 -13.33 -13.88
C GLN A 238 -8.35 -12.84 -12.42
N HIS A 239 -9.41 -13.25 -11.70
CA HIS A 239 -9.68 -12.80 -10.33
C HIS A 239 -8.98 -13.64 -9.25
N GLY A 240 -8.42 -14.80 -9.60
CA GLY A 240 -7.62 -15.65 -8.70
C GLY A 240 -6.28 -15.02 -8.29
N ILE A 241 -5.95 -13.85 -8.81
CA ILE A 241 -4.76 -13.08 -8.46
C ILE A 241 -5.09 -11.59 -8.29
N TYR A 242 -4.60 -11.00 -7.21
CA TYR A 242 -4.56 -9.54 -7.02
C TYR A 242 -3.16 -9.04 -7.33
N VAL A 243 -3.09 -7.97 -8.11
CA VAL A 243 -1.81 -7.38 -8.53
C VAL A 243 -1.78 -5.90 -8.21
N GLU A 244 -0.75 -5.48 -7.48
CA GLU A 244 -0.50 -4.08 -7.15
C GLU A 244 0.99 -3.76 -7.29
N THR A 245 1.30 -2.57 -7.78
CA THR A 245 2.69 -2.10 -7.88
C THR A 245 2.97 -0.97 -6.90
N ASN A 246 4.25 -0.81 -6.56
CA ASN A 246 4.71 0.36 -5.82
C ASN A 246 5.01 1.56 -6.73
N TYR A 247 4.33 1.67 -7.86
CA TYR A 247 4.32 2.87 -8.69
C TYR A 247 3.06 3.67 -8.34
N ALA A 248 3.20 4.64 -7.44
CA ALA A 248 2.06 5.30 -6.80
C ALA A 248 1.13 6.04 -7.76
N PHE A 249 1.64 6.49 -8.91
CA PHE A 249 0.83 7.12 -9.95
C PHE A 249 -0.19 6.19 -10.61
N ASN A 250 -0.06 4.89 -10.38
CA ASN A 250 -1.05 3.88 -10.76
C ASN A 250 -2.29 3.89 -9.85
N ASN A 251 -2.14 4.26 -8.60
CA ASN A 251 -3.17 4.18 -7.55
C ASN A 251 -3.47 5.55 -6.92
N ALA A 252 -3.30 6.63 -7.68
CA ALA A 252 -3.62 7.97 -7.22
C ALA A 252 -5.13 8.17 -7.02
N MET A 253 -5.52 9.25 -6.37
CA MET A 253 -6.91 9.62 -6.08
C MET A 253 -7.82 9.64 -7.33
N ARG A 254 -7.25 9.83 -8.49
CA ARG A 254 -7.89 9.79 -9.80
C ARG A 254 -7.22 8.74 -10.68
N TYR A 255 -7.65 7.48 -10.56
CA TYR A 255 -7.08 6.35 -11.33
C TYR A 255 -7.21 6.53 -12.86
N ASP A 256 -8.24 7.25 -13.31
CA ASP A 256 -8.52 7.50 -14.72
C ASP A 256 -7.49 8.40 -15.42
N ILE A 257 -6.69 9.14 -14.64
CA ILE A 257 -5.61 10.00 -15.15
C ILE A 257 -4.22 9.55 -14.68
N SER A 258 -4.15 8.57 -13.78
CA SER A 258 -2.90 7.97 -13.33
C SER A 258 -2.23 7.15 -14.43
N ASP A 259 -0.95 6.91 -14.30
CA ASP A 259 -0.27 5.92 -15.14
C ASP A 259 -0.61 4.52 -14.64
N GLN A 260 -1.42 3.80 -15.38
CA GLN A 260 -1.79 2.43 -15.03
C GLN A 260 -0.61 1.50 -15.31
N THR A 261 -0.22 0.70 -14.33
CA THR A 261 0.90 -0.24 -14.47
C THR A 261 0.47 -1.68 -14.63
N THR A 262 -0.74 -2.03 -14.24
CA THR A 262 -1.29 -3.39 -14.35
C THR A 262 -2.20 -3.49 -15.57
N HIS A 263 -1.76 -4.22 -16.59
CA HIS A 263 -2.47 -4.37 -17.86
C HIS A 263 -3.01 -5.77 -18.01
N TRP A 264 -4.32 -5.88 -18.16
CA TRP A 264 -5.01 -7.11 -18.52
C TRP A 264 -5.31 -7.08 -20.02
N LEU A 265 -4.68 -8.01 -20.76
CA LEU A 265 -4.66 -7.97 -22.22
C LEU A 265 -5.20 -9.28 -22.81
N ILE A 266 -5.48 -9.23 -24.10
CA ILE A 266 -5.72 -10.40 -24.93
C ILE A 266 -4.36 -10.88 -25.44
N ASP A 267 -4.07 -12.18 -25.27
CA ASP A 267 -2.87 -12.81 -25.81
C ASP A 267 -3.10 -13.21 -27.27
N SER A 268 -2.38 -12.56 -28.17
CA SER A 268 -2.42 -12.87 -29.60
C SER A 268 -1.43 -13.97 -30.03
N THR A 269 -0.68 -14.53 -29.09
CA THR A 269 0.36 -15.54 -29.37
C THR A 269 -0.22 -16.93 -29.53
N TYR A 270 -1.28 -17.23 -28.79
CA TYR A 270 -1.88 -18.57 -28.71
C TYR A 270 -3.36 -18.57 -29.10
N THR A 271 -3.83 -19.70 -29.63
CA THR A 271 -5.27 -20.02 -29.73
C THR A 271 -5.70 -20.85 -28.54
N SER A 272 -6.99 -20.78 -28.19
CA SER A 272 -7.61 -21.71 -27.23
C SER A 272 -8.74 -22.48 -27.88
N GLN A 273 -9.26 -23.49 -27.20
CA GLN A 273 -10.47 -24.20 -27.65
C GLN A 273 -11.71 -23.29 -27.72
N VAL A 274 -11.69 -22.20 -26.95
CA VAL A 274 -12.77 -21.20 -26.90
C VAL A 274 -12.54 -20.03 -27.85
N ASN A 275 -11.32 -19.85 -28.39
CA ASN A 275 -11.02 -18.74 -29.27
C ASN A 275 -9.96 -19.10 -30.31
N TYR A 276 -10.38 -19.25 -31.55
CA TYR A 276 -9.52 -19.63 -32.69
C TYR A 276 -8.81 -18.45 -33.36
N ASN A 277 -9.08 -17.21 -32.91
CA ASN A 277 -8.67 -16.00 -33.58
C ASN A 277 -7.41 -15.36 -32.97
N TYR A 278 -6.60 -16.10 -32.21
CA TYR A 278 -5.45 -15.55 -31.47
C TYR A 278 -5.84 -14.39 -30.54
N GLN A 279 -6.97 -14.55 -29.85
CA GLN A 279 -7.50 -13.58 -28.90
C GLN A 279 -7.77 -14.25 -27.55
N THR A 280 -6.80 -15.00 -27.06
CA THR A 280 -6.93 -15.70 -25.78
C THR A 280 -6.85 -14.72 -24.62
N PRO A 281 -7.85 -14.69 -23.73
CA PRO A 281 -7.86 -13.73 -22.61
C PRO A 281 -6.85 -14.08 -21.52
N CYS A 282 -6.78 -13.20 -20.51
CA CYS A 282 -5.99 -13.26 -19.29
C CYS A 282 -4.47 -13.24 -19.50
N LEU A 283 -3.99 -12.38 -20.41
CA LEU A 283 -2.58 -11.99 -20.41
C LEU A 283 -2.39 -10.81 -19.45
N LEU A 284 -1.64 -11.04 -18.38
CA LEU A 284 -1.19 -9.98 -17.47
C LEU A 284 0.17 -9.47 -17.91
N GLU A 285 0.30 -8.17 -18.09
CA GLU A 285 1.59 -7.48 -18.22
C GLU A 285 1.68 -6.32 -17.22
N VAL A 286 2.86 -6.11 -16.63
CA VAL A 286 3.07 -5.06 -15.62
C VAL A 286 4.21 -4.15 -16.05
N TYR A 287 3.89 -2.90 -16.33
CA TYR A 287 4.84 -1.85 -16.70
C TYR A 287 4.20 -0.45 -16.59
N PRO A 288 4.97 0.62 -16.28
CA PRO A 288 4.51 2.00 -16.42
C PRO A 288 4.36 2.37 -17.90
N GLU A 289 3.19 2.85 -18.31
CA GLU A 289 2.90 3.13 -19.71
C GLU A 289 3.53 4.44 -20.21
N LYS A 290 3.57 5.45 -19.35
CA LYS A 290 4.05 6.79 -19.70
C LYS A 290 5.57 6.94 -19.64
N VAL A 291 6.30 5.96 -19.14
CA VAL A 291 7.76 5.92 -19.14
C VAL A 291 8.23 5.35 -20.50
N ARG A 292 8.87 6.17 -21.33
CA ARG A 292 9.19 5.81 -22.71
C ARG A 292 10.67 5.74 -23.04
N ALA A 293 11.51 6.47 -22.31
CA ALA A 293 12.95 6.45 -22.55
C ALA A 293 13.73 6.96 -21.33
N VAL A 294 14.40 6.06 -20.63
CA VAL A 294 15.32 6.40 -19.53
C VAL A 294 16.72 6.09 -19.97
N GLU A 295 17.60 7.11 -20.05
CA GLU A 295 19.02 6.91 -20.34
C GLU A 295 19.70 6.20 -19.16
N LEU A 296 20.46 5.15 -19.45
CA LEU A 296 21.25 4.37 -18.50
C LEU A 296 22.72 4.40 -18.96
N LYS A 297 23.54 5.16 -18.26
CA LYS A 297 24.98 5.30 -18.57
C LYS A 297 25.75 4.03 -18.19
N SER A 298 26.98 3.93 -18.68
CA SER A 298 27.91 2.88 -18.27
C SER A 298 28.10 2.90 -16.74
N GLY A 299 27.97 1.75 -16.08
CA GLY A 299 28.07 1.57 -14.64
C GLY A 299 26.78 1.89 -13.87
N GLU A 300 25.73 2.37 -14.53
CA GLU A 300 24.44 2.64 -13.89
C GLU A 300 23.50 1.43 -13.95
N LYS A 301 22.48 1.46 -13.06
CA LYS A 301 21.37 0.49 -13.07
C LYS A 301 20.01 1.18 -12.97
N ILE A 302 18.99 0.54 -13.52
CA ILE A 302 17.58 0.93 -13.34
C ILE A 302 16.84 -0.23 -12.69
N VAL A 303 15.91 0.11 -11.79
CA VAL A 303 15.07 -0.85 -11.06
C VAL A 303 13.61 -0.61 -11.42
N SER A 304 12.92 -1.64 -11.89
CA SER A 304 11.49 -1.54 -12.21
C SER A 304 10.64 -1.32 -10.95
N PRO A 305 9.36 -0.93 -11.08
CA PRO A 305 8.42 -1.06 -9.98
C PRO A 305 8.38 -2.50 -9.45
N ARG A 306 8.06 -2.66 -8.16
CA ARG A 306 7.79 -3.96 -7.56
C ARG A 306 6.35 -4.35 -7.81
N THR A 307 6.14 -5.55 -8.32
CA THR A 307 4.81 -6.17 -8.52
C THR A 307 4.51 -7.08 -7.36
N HIS A 308 3.43 -6.81 -6.64
CA HIS A 308 2.92 -7.63 -5.55
C HIS A 308 1.81 -8.52 -6.11
N GLU A 309 2.02 -9.83 -6.07
CA GLU A 309 1.14 -10.86 -6.62
C GLU A 309 0.56 -11.69 -5.46
N LEU A 310 -0.68 -11.38 -5.07
CA LEU A 310 -1.37 -12.06 -4.00
C LEU A 310 -2.41 -13.03 -4.59
N LEU A 311 -2.23 -14.33 -4.39
CA LEU A 311 -3.17 -15.33 -4.88
C LEU A 311 -4.43 -15.34 -4.02
N MET A 312 -5.58 -15.14 -4.67
CA MET A 312 -6.90 -15.07 -4.04
C MET A 312 -7.54 -16.47 -3.99
N ASP A 313 -8.09 -16.82 -2.82
CA ASP A 313 -8.73 -18.12 -2.60
C ASP A 313 -10.26 -18.03 -2.55
N SER A 314 -10.82 -16.84 -2.78
CA SER A 314 -12.25 -16.56 -2.71
C SER A 314 -12.66 -15.39 -3.61
N TYR A 315 -13.94 -15.38 -4.03
CA TYR A 315 -14.60 -14.22 -4.64
C TYR A 315 -15.31 -13.32 -3.62
N ASP A 316 -15.42 -13.77 -2.36
CA ASP A 316 -16.03 -12.98 -1.29
C ASP A 316 -15.23 -11.69 -1.03
N ARG A 317 -15.93 -10.56 -1.10
CA ARG A 317 -15.30 -9.24 -0.99
C ARG A 317 -14.63 -9.03 0.37
N GLU A 318 -15.24 -9.53 1.45
CA GLU A 318 -14.70 -9.40 2.80
C GLU A 318 -13.38 -10.17 2.95
N ARG A 319 -13.39 -11.44 2.50
CA ARG A 319 -12.20 -12.29 2.55
C ARG A 319 -11.06 -11.72 1.70
N ARG A 320 -11.35 -11.31 0.47
CA ARG A 320 -10.35 -10.68 -0.41
C ARG A 320 -9.75 -9.43 0.21
N GLY A 321 -10.58 -8.59 0.80
CA GLY A 321 -10.13 -7.39 1.50
C GLY A 321 -9.18 -7.70 2.65
N MET A 322 -9.52 -8.68 3.49
CA MET A 322 -8.66 -9.12 4.59
C MET A 322 -7.32 -9.68 4.11
N MET A 323 -7.31 -10.39 2.97
CA MET A 323 -6.07 -10.88 2.36
C MET A 323 -5.15 -9.71 1.96
N ILE A 324 -5.68 -8.65 1.34
CA ILE A 324 -4.95 -7.43 0.97
C ILE A 324 -4.43 -6.70 2.22
N GLN A 325 -5.25 -6.58 3.26
CA GLN A 325 -4.81 -6.00 4.55
C GLN A 325 -3.63 -6.76 5.17
N LYS A 326 -3.64 -8.10 5.10
CA LYS A 326 -2.50 -8.93 5.54
C LYS A 326 -1.25 -8.68 4.69
N MET A 327 -1.40 -8.52 3.38
CA MET A 327 -0.29 -8.14 2.51
C MET A 327 0.33 -6.81 2.96
N TYR A 328 -0.48 -5.74 3.13
CA TYR A 328 0.05 -4.45 3.60
C TYR A 328 0.76 -4.57 4.96
N THR A 329 0.19 -5.34 5.89
CA THR A 329 0.81 -5.56 7.21
C THR A 329 2.22 -6.16 7.09
N ALA A 330 2.47 -6.99 6.08
CA ALA A 330 3.77 -7.63 5.87
C ALA A 330 4.75 -6.74 5.09
N VAL A 331 4.30 -6.14 3.96
CA VAL A 331 5.19 -5.42 3.05
C VAL A 331 5.34 -3.94 3.37
N ALA A 332 4.36 -3.36 4.08
CA ALA A 332 4.28 -1.95 4.46
C ALA A 332 3.83 -1.77 5.92
N PRO A 333 4.56 -2.32 6.92
CA PRO A 333 4.14 -2.36 8.32
C PRO A 333 3.92 -0.97 8.94
N TRP A 334 4.52 0.09 8.40
CA TRP A 334 4.27 1.48 8.80
C TRP A 334 2.81 1.88 8.64
N THR A 335 2.05 1.26 7.73
CA THR A 335 0.62 1.52 7.55
C THR A 335 -0.24 1.11 8.74
N THR A 336 0.29 0.30 9.65
CA THR A 336 -0.38 -0.10 10.90
C THR A 336 -0.25 0.96 12.01
N GLN A 337 0.57 1.99 11.82
CA GLN A 337 0.68 3.11 12.76
C GLN A 337 -0.58 3.96 12.77
N ASN A 338 -1.13 4.20 13.95
CA ASN A 338 -2.39 4.93 14.10
C ASN A 338 -2.38 5.92 15.27
N PRO A 339 -1.62 7.03 15.18
CA PRO A 339 -1.59 8.07 16.20
C PRO A 339 -2.93 8.82 16.27
N ILE A 340 -3.28 9.31 17.45
CA ILE A 340 -4.41 10.21 17.65
C ILE A 340 -3.91 11.64 17.47
N PHE A 341 -4.31 12.30 16.40
CA PHE A 341 -3.81 13.64 16.08
C PHE A 341 -4.90 14.68 15.85
N MET A 342 -4.59 15.91 16.19
CA MET A 342 -5.38 17.11 15.87
C MET A 342 -4.82 17.79 14.62
N HIS A 343 -5.70 18.31 13.75
CA HIS A 343 -5.33 19.24 12.68
C HIS A 343 -5.64 20.66 13.11
N LEU A 344 -4.61 21.43 13.40
CA LEU A 344 -4.73 22.80 13.86
C LEU A 344 -4.70 23.81 12.70
N ILE A 345 -5.62 24.74 12.69
CA ILE A 345 -5.53 25.96 11.89
C ILE A 345 -5.12 27.10 12.83
N SER A 346 -3.84 27.43 12.87
CA SER A 346 -3.26 28.45 13.75
C SER A 346 -2.94 29.77 13.01
N LYS A 347 -3.02 30.88 13.73
CA LYS A 347 -2.63 32.22 13.23
C LYS A 347 -1.44 32.79 13.96
N ASN A 348 -1.05 32.23 15.09
CA ASN A 348 0.06 32.67 15.92
C ASN A 348 0.56 31.53 16.83
N ASP A 349 1.72 31.74 17.48
CA ASP A 349 2.39 30.77 18.34
C ASP A 349 1.61 30.42 19.59
N GLN A 350 0.82 31.37 20.15
CA GLN A 350 0.02 31.11 21.32
C GLN A 350 -1.06 30.03 21.02
N GLN A 351 -1.71 30.12 19.87
CA GLN A 351 -2.68 29.10 19.45
C GLN A 351 -2.05 27.71 19.30
N VAL A 352 -0.77 27.65 18.90
CA VAL A 352 -0.05 26.35 18.86
C VAL A 352 0.16 25.80 20.27
N ARG A 353 0.58 26.64 21.22
CA ARG A 353 0.75 26.24 22.64
C ARG A 353 -0.57 25.82 23.26
N ASP A 354 -1.63 26.59 23.05
CA ASP A 354 -2.99 26.28 23.56
C ASP A 354 -3.48 24.92 23.00
N ALA A 355 -3.24 24.65 21.70
CA ALA A 355 -3.61 23.37 21.09
C ALA A 355 -2.79 22.20 21.64
N VAL A 356 -1.49 22.37 21.88
CA VAL A 356 -0.64 21.37 22.54
C VAL A 356 -1.17 21.05 23.93
N ASP A 357 -1.53 22.08 24.72
CA ASP A 357 -2.09 21.91 26.07
C ASP A 357 -3.47 21.18 26.01
N GLN A 358 -4.30 21.51 25.03
CA GLN A 358 -5.56 20.79 24.79
C GLN A 358 -5.36 19.34 24.39
N CYS A 359 -4.40 19.05 23.51
CA CYS A 359 -4.02 17.69 23.15
C CYS A 359 -3.60 16.88 24.39
N LYS A 360 -2.72 17.44 25.22
CA LYS A 360 -2.28 16.82 26.48
C LYS A 360 -3.47 16.57 27.44
N ALA A 361 -4.32 17.57 27.62
CA ALA A 361 -5.44 17.50 28.55
C ALA A 361 -6.49 16.47 28.15
N THR A 362 -6.64 16.19 26.86
CA THR A 362 -7.65 15.24 26.31
C THR A 362 -7.06 13.88 25.95
N GLY A 363 -5.72 13.76 25.96
CA GLY A 363 -5.04 12.50 25.64
C GLY A 363 -4.74 12.29 24.16
N TYR A 364 -4.78 13.34 23.33
CA TYR A 364 -4.23 13.31 21.98
C TYR A 364 -2.73 13.09 22.03
N GLU A 365 -2.14 12.62 20.93
CA GLU A 365 -0.75 12.16 20.87
C GLU A 365 0.09 13.04 19.95
N ALA A 366 -0.57 13.69 19.00
CA ALA A 366 0.12 14.50 18.00
C ALA A 366 -0.72 15.70 17.54
N LEU A 367 -0.03 16.70 16.97
CA LEU A 367 -0.59 17.90 16.39
C LEU A 367 -0.03 18.12 14.98
N ILE A 368 -0.89 18.27 13.98
CA ILE A 368 -0.50 18.66 12.62
C ILE A 368 -0.97 20.07 12.35
N LEU A 369 -0.04 20.97 12.02
CA LEU A 369 -0.32 22.32 11.53
C LEU A 369 -0.84 22.21 10.10
N SER A 370 -2.16 22.23 9.94
CA SER A 370 -2.85 21.91 8.70
C SER A 370 -2.87 23.08 7.71
N PHE A 371 -3.43 22.84 6.53
CA PHE A 371 -3.64 23.90 5.52
C PHE A 371 -4.29 25.15 6.13
N GLY A 372 -3.72 26.32 5.83
CA GLY A 372 -4.17 27.59 6.35
C GLY A 372 -3.57 28.00 7.71
N SER A 373 -2.74 27.17 8.33
CA SER A 373 -1.90 27.54 9.48
C SER A 373 -0.78 28.48 9.06
N HIS A 374 -0.24 29.21 10.02
CA HIS A 374 0.85 30.20 9.79
C HIS A 374 2.24 29.54 9.69
N CYS A 375 2.34 28.22 9.77
CA CYS A 375 3.59 27.49 9.60
C CYS A 375 3.99 27.42 8.12
N ASN A 376 5.21 27.84 7.81
CA ASN A 376 5.80 27.66 6.49
C ASN A 376 7.06 26.78 6.60
N ILE A 377 6.93 25.50 6.30
CA ILE A 377 8.05 24.55 6.34
C ILE A 377 8.99 24.68 5.13
N GLU A 378 8.66 25.48 4.15
CA GLU A 378 9.51 25.80 3.00
C GLU A 378 10.44 26.99 3.26
N ASP A 379 10.20 27.73 4.34
CA ASP A 379 11.08 28.82 4.81
C ASP A 379 12.16 28.25 5.75
N THR A 380 13.36 28.10 5.22
CA THR A 380 14.54 27.57 5.94
C THR A 380 15.39 28.67 6.58
N SER A 381 14.89 29.90 6.69
CA SER A 381 15.59 30.97 7.41
C SER A 381 15.84 30.58 8.87
N ALA A 382 16.99 30.98 9.40
CA ALA A 382 17.38 30.69 10.78
C ALA A 382 16.33 31.17 11.81
N ALA A 383 15.68 32.30 11.55
CA ALA A 383 14.64 32.85 12.40
C ALA A 383 13.39 31.96 12.42
N ASN A 384 12.91 31.50 11.24
CA ASN A 384 11.76 30.62 11.12
C ASN A 384 12.03 29.26 11.74
N VAL A 385 13.15 28.63 11.40
CA VAL A 385 13.52 27.30 11.93
C VAL A 385 13.70 27.36 13.47
N SER A 386 14.36 28.38 14.01
CA SER A 386 14.53 28.53 15.46
C SER A 386 13.20 28.75 16.19
N ARG A 387 12.28 29.52 15.61
CA ARG A 387 10.93 29.75 16.15
C ARG A 387 10.16 28.43 16.24
N TRP A 388 10.13 27.67 15.16
CA TRP A 388 9.41 26.39 15.10
C TRP A 388 10.06 25.29 15.95
N LYS A 389 11.40 25.33 16.09
CA LYS A 389 12.09 24.45 17.03
C LYS A 389 11.63 24.71 18.47
N GLN A 390 11.50 25.98 18.90
CA GLN A 390 11.01 26.28 20.24
C GLN A 390 9.59 25.78 20.48
N LEU A 391 8.71 25.84 19.46
CA LEU A 391 7.34 25.31 19.56
C LEU A 391 7.33 23.77 19.56
N ALA A 392 8.20 23.14 18.78
CA ALA A 392 8.36 21.69 18.79
C ALA A 392 8.92 21.19 20.14
N ASP A 393 9.95 21.85 20.67
CA ASP A 393 10.50 21.54 21.99
C ASP A 393 9.43 21.69 23.10
N TYR A 394 8.57 22.70 23.01
CA TYR A 394 7.43 22.85 23.92
C TYR A 394 6.44 21.68 23.80
N ALA A 395 6.05 21.32 22.57
CA ALA A 395 5.15 20.18 22.32
C ALA A 395 5.73 18.87 22.90
N HIS A 396 7.01 18.61 22.65
CA HIS A 396 7.71 17.43 23.15
C HIS A 396 7.78 17.40 24.68
N GLN A 397 7.99 18.53 25.33
CA GLN A 397 7.94 18.62 26.81
C GLN A 397 6.57 18.27 27.38
N GLN A 398 5.50 18.49 26.61
CA GLN A 398 4.13 18.09 26.98
C GLN A 398 3.81 16.63 26.55
N GLY A 399 4.75 15.94 25.87
CA GLY A 399 4.55 14.57 25.34
C GLY A 399 3.73 14.52 24.06
N ILE A 400 3.62 15.64 23.33
CA ILE A 400 2.87 15.77 22.08
C ILE A 400 3.86 15.87 20.91
N LEU A 401 3.68 15.03 19.89
CA LEU A 401 4.42 15.16 18.65
C LEU A 401 3.83 16.28 17.78
N ILE A 402 4.67 16.90 16.96
CA ILE A 402 4.25 18.02 16.11
C ILE A 402 4.64 17.80 14.66
N GLY A 403 3.78 18.22 13.75
CA GLY A 403 4.02 18.16 12.31
C GLY A 403 3.37 19.30 11.56
N SER A 404 3.60 19.36 10.27
CA SER A 404 3.02 20.38 9.42
C SER A 404 2.67 19.85 8.03
N TYR A 405 1.85 20.66 7.37
CA TYR A 405 1.32 20.47 6.03
C TYR A 405 2.20 21.17 4.99
N SER A 406 2.34 20.57 3.82
CA SER A 406 2.81 21.23 2.61
C SER A 406 2.01 20.77 1.40
N LEU A 407 1.57 21.75 0.59
CA LEU A 407 0.91 21.53 -0.69
C LEU A 407 1.96 21.52 -1.80
N PHE A 408 2.04 20.44 -2.56
CA PHE A 408 2.93 20.36 -3.72
C PHE A 408 2.23 20.82 -5.00
N SER A 409 1.15 20.18 -5.40
CA SER A 409 0.36 20.49 -6.61
C SER A 409 -0.70 21.57 -6.37
N SER A 410 -1.48 21.88 -7.40
CA SER A 410 -2.59 22.85 -7.36
C SER A 410 -2.14 24.28 -7.02
N ARG A 411 -0.89 24.60 -7.32
CA ARG A 411 -0.34 25.95 -7.15
C ARG A 411 0.66 26.29 -8.25
N ARG A 412 0.82 27.55 -8.51
CA ARG A 412 1.84 28.09 -9.42
C ARG A 412 2.96 28.73 -8.62
N ILE A 413 4.20 28.39 -8.96
CA ILE A 413 5.41 29.07 -8.45
C ILE A 413 5.83 30.13 -9.46
N ASN A 414 6.24 29.70 -10.66
CA ASN A 414 6.55 30.58 -11.79
C ASN A 414 6.66 29.73 -13.08
N ASP A 415 6.82 30.40 -14.22
CA ASP A 415 6.88 29.73 -15.53
C ASP A 415 8.13 28.85 -15.73
N GLU A 416 9.22 29.11 -14.99
CA GLU A 416 10.47 28.35 -15.10
C GLU A 416 10.41 27.01 -14.35
N THR A 417 9.44 26.83 -13.45
CA THR A 417 9.39 25.70 -12.52
C THR A 417 8.12 24.87 -12.67
N ASP A 418 7.08 25.39 -13.29
CA ASP A 418 5.86 24.62 -13.59
C ASP A 418 6.14 23.51 -14.59
N VAL A 419 5.32 22.45 -14.56
CA VAL A 419 5.32 21.45 -15.61
C VAL A 419 5.01 22.08 -16.96
N ILE A 420 5.66 21.58 -18.00
CA ILE A 420 5.42 22.02 -19.39
C ILE A 420 4.44 21.05 -20.03
N ASP A 421 3.30 21.59 -20.46
CA ASP A 421 2.28 20.83 -21.17
C ASP A 421 2.83 20.31 -22.51
N PRO A 422 2.82 18.99 -22.74
CA PRO A 422 3.33 18.40 -23.98
C PRO A 422 2.52 18.80 -25.24
N LYS A 423 1.27 19.29 -25.07
CA LYS A 423 0.42 19.70 -26.20
C LYS A 423 0.71 21.13 -26.64
N THR A 424 1.00 22.01 -25.71
CA THR A 424 1.18 23.45 -26.00
C THR A 424 2.62 23.91 -25.94
N GLY A 425 3.52 23.14 -25.30
CA GLY A 425 4.90 23.54 -25.03
C GLY A 425 5.04 24.69 -24.03
N LYS A 426 3.97 25.01 -23.29
CA LYS A 426 3.92 26.13 -22.33
C LYS A 426 3.74 25.63 -20.91
N PRO A 427 4.10 26.45 -19.88
CA PRO A 427 3.82 26.13 -18.49
C PRO A 427 2.33 25.90 -18.23
N GLY A 428 2.00 24.87 -17.43
CA GLY A 428 0.64 24.43 -17.14
C GLY A 428 0.31 23.07 -17.71
N GLY A 429 -0.97 22.79 -17.90
CA GLY A 429 -1.47 21.47 -18.37
C GLY A 429 -1.48 20.39 -17.29
N ALA A 430 -1.18 20.74 -16.04
CA ALA A 430 -1.38 19.88 -14.89
C ALA A 430 -2.88 19.64 -14.68
N PHE A 431 -3.22 18.49 -14.09
CA PHE A 431 -4.61 18.11 -13.87
C PHE A 431 -5.39 19.16 -13.04
N PHE A 432 -4.76 19.74 -12.04
CA PHE A 432 -5.35 20.81 -11.22
C PHE A 432 -4.96 22.23 -11.69
N GLY A 433 -4.71 22.41 -12.98
CA GLY A 433 -4.36 23.67 -13.61
C GLY A 433 -2.86 23.89 -13.67
N ASN A 434 -2.24 24.37 -12.59
CA ASN A 434 -0.80 24.58 -12.48
C ASN A 434 -0.22 23.65 -11.40
N ALA A 435 0.96 23.11 -11.67
CA ALA A 435 1.75 22.39 -10.68
C ALA A 435 3.25 22.59 -10.93
N PRO A 436 4.06 22.81 -9.89
CA PRO A 436 5.50 22.80 -10.07
C PRO A 436 5.99 21.41 -10.45
N CYS A 437 6.98 21.32 -11.31
CA CYS A 437 7.66 20.07 -11.62
C CYS A 437 8.63 19.73 -10.48
N MET A 438 8.53 18.52 -9.93
CA MET A 438 9.44 18.07 -8.87
C MET A 438 10.90 17.95 -9.36
N GLY A 439 11.11 17.74 -10.67
CA GLY A 439 12.43 17.76 -11.32
C GLY A 439 12.95 19.15 -11.65
N SER A 440 12.20 20.24 -11.42
CA SER A 440 12.69 21.60 -11.59
C SER A 440 13.70 22.00 -10.49
N LYS A 441 14.44 23.09 -10.67
CA LYS A 441 15.31 23.62 -9.61
C LYS A 441 14.57 23.88 -8.32
N TRP A 442 13.34 24.40 -8.42
CA TRP A 442 12.49 24.62 -7.27
C TRP A 442 12.06 23.30 -6.61
N GLY A 443 11.65 22.30 -7.40
CA GLY A 443 11.20 21.01 -6.87
C GLY A 443 12.30 20.25 -6.12
N LEU A 444 13.53 20.27 -6.64
CA LEU A 444 14.69 19.68 -5.95
C LEU A 444 14.98 20.46 -4.65
N ALA A 445 15.01 21.79 -4.72
CA ALA A 445 15.21 22.63 -3.53
C ALA A 445 14.06 22.49 -2.51
N TYR A 446 12.82 22.25 -2.96
CA TYR A 446 11.67 21.98 -2.09
C TYR A 446 11.90 20.73 -1.23
N ILE A 447 12.34 19.64 -1.82
CA ILE A 447 12.64 18.39 -1.10
C ILE A 447 13.74 18.64 -0.05
N ASP A 448 14.81 19.33 -0.43
CA ASP A 448 15.92 19.64 0.49
C ASP A 448 15.48 20.54 1.65
N LYS A 449 14.65 21.55 1.36
CA LYS A 449 14.09 22.46 2.37
C LYS A 449 13.20 21.70 3.36
N LEU A 450 12.32 20.80 2.88
CA LEU A 450 11.48 19.99 3.75
C LEU A 450 12.33 19.12 4.69
N LYS A 451 13.32 18.41 4.14
CA LYS A 451 14.23 17.57 4.95
C LYS A 451 14.98 18.39 5.98
N TYR A 452 15.54 19.53 5.58
CA TYR A 452 16.27 20.42 6.48
C TYR A 452 15.38 20.96 7.59
N PHE A 453 14.18 21.50 7.23
CA PHE A 453 13.26 22.05 8.20
C PHE A 453 12.81 21.00 9.22
N MET A 454 12.29 19.86 8.74
CA MET A 454 11.78 18.80 9.63
C MET A 454 12.86 18.28 10.57
N SER A 455 14.07 18.01 10.08
CA SER A 455 15.15 17.51 10.92
C SER A 455 15.68 18.56 11.91
N THR A 456 15.75 19.84 11.52
CA THR A 456 16.34 20.89 12.35
C THR A 456 15.35 21.46 13.37
N ALA A 457 14.10 21.65 12.96
CA ALA A 457 13.04 22.09 13.87
C ALA A 457 12.49 20.94 14.75
N GLY A 458 12.83 19.68 14.46
CA GLY A 458 12.40 18.53 15.23
C GLY A 458 10.93 18.16 15.00
N PHE A 459 10.46 18.24 13.75
CA PHE A 459 9.11 17.83 13.40
C PHE A 459 8.99 16.33 13.20
N ASP A 460 7.92 15.75 13.72
CA ASP A 460 7.67 14.30 13.79
C ASP A 460 6.68 13.80 12.75
N LEU A 461 5.85 14.68 12.20
CA LEU A 461 4.83 14.35 11.22
C LEU A 461 4.91 15.29 10.03
N PHE A 462 4.67 14.71 8.85
CA PHE A 462 4.61 15.45 7.60
C PHE A 462 3.28 15.14 6.91
N GLU A 463 2.44 16.15 6.70
CA GLU A 463 1.26 16.05 5.88
C GLU A 463 1.59 16.58 4.49
N ASN A 464 1.72 15.68 3.52
CA ASN A 464 2.06 16.01 2.14
C ASN A 464 0.83 15.94 1.25
N ASP A 465 0.33 17.07 0.81
CA ASP A 465 -0.78 17.19 -0.10
C ASP A 465 -0.27 17.32 -1.54
N GLY A 466 -0.60 16.35 -2.36
CA GLY A 466 -0.43 16.37 -3.80
C GLY A 466 0.86 16.15 -4.43
N PRO A 467 1.57 15.14 -4.74
CA PRO A 467 1.96 14.82 -6.10
C PRO A 467 0.94 13.94 -6.85
N TYR A 468 -0.27 13.88 -6.41
CA TYR A 468 -1.46 13.18 -6.97
C TYR A 468 -1.19 12.18 -8.11
N PRO A 469 -1.71 12.38 -9.37
CA PRO A 469 -1.48 11.42 -10.46
C PRO A 469 -0.09 11.50 -11.08
N GLY A 470 0.76 12.44 -10.65
CA GLY A 470 2.08 12.68 -11.24
C GLY A 470 2.00 13.31 -12.62
N ASP A 471 2.01 14.65 -12.67
CA ASP A 471 1.92 15.38 -13.92
C ASP A 471 3.17 15.17 -14.78
N VAL A 472 2.97 14.84 -16.07
CA VAL A 472 4.07 14.76 -17.04
C VAL A 472 4.63 16.15 -17.35
N CYS A 473 5.92 16.23 -17.69
CA CYS A 473 6.58 17.50 -17.98
C CYS A 473 7.43 17.41 -19.24
N ALA A 474 7.09 18.21 -20.25
CA ALA A 474 7.84 18.26 -21.50
C ALA A 474 9.08 19.19 -21.44
N SER A 475 9.46 19.71 -20.28
CA SER A 475 10.66 20.54 -20.13
C SER A 475 11.93 19.74 -20.48
N THR A 476 12.85 20.40 -21.18
CA THR A 476 14.20 19.91 -21.47
C THR A 476 15.28 20.66 -20.70
N VAL A 477 14.86 21.60 -19.81
CA VAL A 477 15.76 22.43 -19.01
C VAL A 477 15.64 22.20 -17.51
N HIS A 478 14.68 21.38 -17.06
CA HIS A 478 14.57 20.98 -15.68
C HIS A 478 15.68 19.98 -15.33
N PRO A 479 16.48 20.22 -14.26
CA PRO A 479 17.67 19.39 -14.00
C PRO A 479 17.36 17.97 -13.50
N GLY A 480 16.17 17.71 -13.00
CA GLY A 480 15.77 16.45 -12.39
C GLY A 480 15.22 15.41 -13.38
N HIS A 481 15.04 15.76 -14.66
CA HIS A 481 14.67 14.85 -15.74
C HIS A 481 15.18 15.40 -17.09
N LYS A 482 15.23 14.53 -18.11
CA LYS A 482 15.78 14.91 -19.41
C LYS A 482 14.71 15.56 -20.32
N ASN A 483 13.53 14.97 -20.37
CA ASN A 483 12.42 15.43 -21.21
C ASN A 483 11.08 14.77 -20.77
N LEU A 484 10.07 14.80 -21.63
CA LEU A 484 8.77 14.19 -21.40
C LEU A 484 8.85 12.70 -21.06
N ASP A 485 9.74 11.96 -21.73
CA ASP A 485 9.76 10.49 -21.71
C ASP A 485 10.21 9.91 -20.36
N ASP A 486 11.06 10.62 -19.61
CA ASP A 486 11.55 10.22 -18.30
C ASP A 486 11.00 11.07 -17.13
N SER A 487 10.24 12.14 -17.43
CA SER A 487 9.85 13.14 -16.45
C SER A 487 9.03 12.55 -15.29
N GLN A 488 8.04 11.69 -15.60
CA GLN A 488 7.18 11.10 -14.59
C GLN A 488 7.93 10.07 -13.73
N TRP A 489 8.80 9.26 -14.37
CA TRP A 489 9.66 8.33 -13.66
C TRP A 489 10.58 9.03 -12.66
N LYS A 490 11.25 10.10 -13.08
CA LYS A 490 12.16 10.85 -12.24
C LYS A 490 11.46 11.57 -11.10
N GLN A 491 10.30 12.15 -11.34
CA GLN A 491 9.50 12.76 -10.29
C GLN A 491 9.01 11.73 -9.27
N MET A 492 8.61 10.53 -9.74
CA MET A 492 8.23 9.41 -8.87
C MET A 492 9.40 8.95 -7.99
N GLU A 493 10.61 8.83 -8.54
CA GLU A 493 11.80 8.46 -7.75
C GLU A 493 12.10 9.49 -6.65
N LEU A 494 12.00 10.79 -6.97
CA LEU A 494 12.19 11.88 -5.99
C LEU A 494 11.16 11.81 -4.85
N GLN A 495 9.89 11.58 -5.19
CA GLN A 495 8.81 11.45 -4.19
C GLN A 495 9.00 10.24 -3.29
N LYS A 496 9.29 9.07 -3.87
CA LYS A 496 9.59 7.84 -3.11
C LYS A 496 10.79 8.05 -2.18
N GLY A 497 11.82 8.72 -2.69
CA GLY A 497 13.02 9.08 -1.92
C GLY A 497 12.71 9.95 -0.70
N LEU A 498 11.77 10.91 -0.82
CA LEU A 498 11.32 11.74 0.30
C LEU A 498 10.59 10.91 1.36
N TYR A 499 9.63 10.07 0.98
CA TYR A 499 8.86 9.27 1.92
C TYR A 499 9.70 8.18 2.61
N LYS A 500 10.62 7.56 1.86
CA LYS A 500 11.62 6.66 2.45
C LYS A 500 12.45 7.39 3.49
N TRP A 501 12.99 8.57 3.17
CA TRP A 501 13.76 9.39 4.10
C TRP A 501 12.96 9.75 5.36
N CYS A 502 11.68 10.12 5.22
CA CYS A 502 10.81 10.39 6.37
C CYS A 502 10.76 9.19 7.32
N ASN A 503 10.46 7.99 6.82
CA ASN A 503 10.38 6.78 7.65
C ASN A 503 11.72 6.44 8.32
N GLU A 504 12.83 6.57 7.59
CA GLU A 504 14.20 6.32 8.08
C GLU A 504 14.65 7.35 9.12
N ASN A 505 13.98 8.50 9.21
CA ASN A 505 14.19 9.52 10.23
C ASN A 505 13.10 9.57 11.30
N GLY A 506 12.18 8.60 11.30
CA GLY A 506 11.11 8.50 12.30
C GLY A 506 9.99 9.52 12.13
N ILE A 507 9.84 10.09 10.92
CA ILE A 507 8.78 11.04 10.57
C ILE A 507 7.61 10.28 9.99
N TYR A 508 6.43 10.44 10.62
CA TYR A 508 5.17 9.90 10.14
C TYR A 508 4.67 10.70 8.94
N VAL A 509 4.22 10.02 7.87
CA VAL A 509 3.73 10.67 6.64
C VAL A 509 2.23 10.50 6.49
N ASN A 510 1.48 11.59 6.63
CA ASN A 510 0.07 11.67 6.28
C ASN A 510 -0.06 12.21 4.85
N ALA A 511 -0.75 11.50 3.96
CA ALA A 511 -0.97 11.95 2.58
C ALA A 511 -2.39 11.58 2.15
N PRO A 512 -3.03 12.37 1.25
CA PRO A 512 -4.32 12.01 0.69
C PRO A 512 -4.22 10.93 -0.39
N ASP A 513 -3.00 10.63 -0.87
CA ASP A 513 -2.72 9.76 -2.00
C ASP A 513 -2.21 8.37 -1.64
N TRP A 514 -2.23 7.47 -2.61
CA TRP A 514 -1.97 6.04 -2.46
C TRP A 514 -0.48 5.69 -2.62
N TYR A 515 0.34 6.07 -1.63
CA TYR A 515 1.78 5.75 -1.60
C TYR A 515 2.14 4.74 -0.49
N PHE A 516 1.21 3.88 -0.09
CA PHE A 516 1.41 2.93 1.02
C PHE A 516 2.66 2.07 0.87
N LEU A 517 2.87 1.52 -0.32
CA LEU A 517 4.04 0.68 -0.60
C LEU A 517 5.36 1.47 -0.64
N ASP A 518 5.32 2.80 -0.62
CA ASP A 518 6.49 3.67 -0.66
C ASP A 518 6.67 4.57 0.57
N GLY A 519 5.90 4.34 1.65
CA GLY A 519 6.16 4.95 2.96
C GLY A 519 5.12 5.92 3.47
N THR A 520 3.94 6.08 2.83
CA THR A 520 2.83 6.82 3.45
C THR A 520 2.03 5.90 4.37
N HIS A 521 1.37 6.50 5.37
CA HIS A 521 0.67 5.76 6.41
C HIS A 521 -0.83 5.78 6.21
N LYS A 522 -1.39 6.86 5.69
CA LYS A 522 -2.83 7.08 5.61
C LYS A 522 -3.27 7.66 4.27
N ILE A 523 -4.52 7.41 3.92
CA ILE A 523 -5.23 8.05 2.81
C ILE A 523 -6.57 8.60 3.32
N ALA A 524 -7.05 9.67 2.70
CA ALA A 524 -8.36 10.22 2.98
C ALA A 524 -9.48 9.29 2.48
N LEU A 525 -10.34 8.83 3.37
CA LEU A 525 -11.51 8.03 3.03
C LEU A 525 -12.65 8.93 2.53
N GLY A 526 -12.98 8.80 1.25
CA GLY A 526 -14.07 9.56 0.64
C GLY A 526 -13.83 11.06 0.59
N TYR A 527 -12.56 11.50 0.60
CA TYR A 527 -12.23 12.92 0.49
C TYR A 527 -12.81 13.51 -0.80
N ARG A 528 -13.71 14.46 -0.61
CA ARG A 528 -14.26 15.32 -1.67
C ARG A 528 -14.57 16.67 -1.03
N GLU A 529 -14.16 17.75 -1.65
CA GLU A 529 -14.39 19.10 -1.13
C GLU A 529 -15.86 19.43 -0.94
N VAL A 530 -16.73 18.91 -1.81
CA VAL A 530 -18.17 19.08 -1.69
C VAL A 530 -18.75 18.49 -0.38
N ASN A 531 -18.08 17.52 0.24
CA ASN A 531 -18.54 16.93 1.49
C ASN A 531 -18.44 17.91 2.65
N PHE A 532 -17.60 18.94 2.57
CA PHE A 532 -17.42 19.94 3.61
C PHE A 532 -18.59 20.93 3.70
N SER A 533 -19.40 21.00 2.65
CA SER A 533 -20.59 21.85 2.60
C SER A 533 -21.88 21.10 2.96
N LEU A 534 -21.81 19.78 3.16
CA LEU A 534 -22.97 18.99 3.58
C LEU A 534 -23.32 19.29 5.03
N SER A 535 -24.63 19.24 5.35
CA SER A 535 -25.10 19.37 6.73
C SER A 535 -24.54 18.26 7.64
N ARG A 536 -24.43 18.53 8.94
CA ARG A 536 -24.00 17.53 9.95
C ARG A 536 -24.79 16.22 9.86
N GLU A 537 -26.09 16.30 9.58
CA GLU A 537 -26.95 15.12 9.38
C GLU A 537 -26.52 14.28 8.18
N GLN A 538 -26.24 14.93 7.05
CA GLN A 538 -25.75 14.23 5.84
C GLN A 538 -24.33 13.69 6.05
N GLN A 539 -23.45 14.44 6.70
CA GLN A 539 -22.08 13.99 6.98
C GLN A 539 -22.07 12.71 7.81
N LYS A 540 -22.93 12.56 8.80
CA LYS A 540 -23.01 11.34 9.62
C LYS A 540 -23.23 10.10 8.74
N ILE A 541 -24.16 10.16 7.80
CA ILE A 541 -24.45 9.02 6.90
C ILE A 541 -23.31 8.81 5.91
N LEU A 542 -22.89 9.87 5.21
CA LEU A 542 -21.87 9.80 4.19
C LEU A 542 -20.51 9.32 4.75
N ASN A 543 -20.12 9.81 5.92
CA ASN A 543 -18.86 9.40 6.55
C ASN A 543 -18.85 7.91 6.89
N ARG A 544 -19.97 7.34 7.37
CA ARG A 544 -20.07 5.89 7.62
C ARG A 544 -20.10 5.08 6.31
N GLN A 545 -20.69 5.61 5.23
CA GLN A 545 -20.56 5.00 3.90
C GLN A 545 -19.11 4.99 3.44
N ASN A 546 -18.37 6.10 3.60
CA ASN A 546 -16.96 6.19 3.23
C ASN A 546 -16.08 5.24 4.06
N ILE A 547 -16.36 5.12 5.37
CA ILE A 547 -15.69 4.14 6.22
C ILE A 547 -15.98 2.72 5.73
N HIS A 548 -17.24 2.38 5.54
CA HIS A 548 -17.66 1.05 5.07
C HIS A 548 -16.99 0.71 3.73
N ASP A 549 -17.10 1.59 2.73
CA ASP A 549 -16.61 1.32 1.38
C ASP A 549 -15.07 1.38 1.30
N GLY A 550 -14.44 2.19 2.15
CA GLY A 550 -12.99 2.43 2.13
C GLY A 550 -12.15 1.46 2.97
N THR A 551 -12.77 0.61 3.81
CA THR A 551 -12.03 -0.28 4.73
C THR A 551 -12.06 -1.76 4.35
N PHE A 552 -12.61 -2.16 3.20
CA PHE A 552 -12.51 -3.54 2.73
C PHE A 552 -11.04 -3.95 2.51
N GLU A 553 -10.31 -3.18 1.73
CA GLU A 553 -8.91 -3.46 1.33
C GLU A 553 -7.88 -2.73 2.20
N LYS A 554 -8.32 -1.92 3.16
CA LYS A 554 -7.45 -1.10 4.00
C LYS A 554 -7.69 -1.38 5.47
N LEU A 555 -6.61 -1.48 6.23
CA LEU A 555 -6.68 -1.46 7.69
C LEU A 555 -7.31 -0.14 8.17
N PRO A 556 -7.99 -0.12 9.32
CA PRO A 556 -8.48 1.13 9.91
C PRO A 556 -7.40 2.21 10.02
N SER A 557 -6.19 1.81 10.41
CA SER A 557 -5.01 2.69 10.52
C SER A 557 -4.62 3.38 9.21
N MET A 558 -4.98 2.82 8.06
CA MET A 558 -4.67 3.37 6.74
C MET A 558 -5.63 4.46 6.29
N GLY A 559 -6.67 4.76 7.05
CA GLY A 559 -7.69 5.74 6.70
C GLY A 559 -7.75 6.93 7.64
N TRP A 560 -8.17 8.09 7.13
CA TRP A 560 -8.64 9.20 7.92
C TRP A 560 -9.90 9.82 7.30
N GLY A 561 -10.73 10.42 8.14
CA GLY A 561 -11.94 11.13 7.74
C GLY A 561 -11.87 12.61 8.13
N PHE A 562 -12.56 13.45 7.39
CA PHE A 562 -12.57 14.88 7.64
C PHE A 562 -13.74 15.29 8.55
N VAL A 563 -13.44 16.05 9.59
CA VAL A 563 -14.43 16.64 10.50
C VAL A 563 -14.20 18.16 10.56
N PRO A 564 -15.07 18.96 9.91
CA PRO A 564 -14.93 20.40 9.92
C PRO A 564 -15.37 20.98 11.25
N LEU A 565 -14.43 21.43 12.09
CA LEU A 565 -14.75 22.16 13.32
C LEU A 565 -15.17 23.61 13.00
N THR A 566 -14.55 24.22 11.99
CA THR A 566 -14.84 25.59 11.55
C THR A 566 -15.16 25.62 10.06
N LYS A 567 -15.71 26.74 9.59
CA LYS A 567 -16.01 26.97 8.16
C LYS A 567 -14.76 26.74 7.30
N TYR A 568 -14.89 25.87 6.32
CA TYR A 568 -13.84 25.50 5.38
C TYR A 568 -14.45 25.23 4.01
N GLN A 569 -13.84 25.73 2.94
CA GLN A 569 -14.21 25.49 1.54
C GLN A 569 -15.73 25.63 1.25
N GLY A 570 -16.37 26.65 1.77
CA GLY A 570 -17.76 26.97 1.46
C GLY A 570 -18.82 26.30 2.31
N GLY A 571 -18.46 25.47 3.28
CA GLY A 571 -19.43 24.92 4.24
C GLY A 571 -20.16 26.03 5.01
N GLY A 572 -21.49 25.91 5.12
CA GLY A 572 -22.32 26.81 5.90
C GLY A 572 -22.33 26.48 7.41
N PRO A 573 -23.07 27.24 8.22
CA PRO A 573 -23.21 26.96 9.66
C PRO A 573 -23.71 25.57 9.97
N GLU A 574 -24.53 24.97 9.11
CA GLU A 574 -25.07 23.63 9.25
C GLU A 574 -24.03 22.51 9.04
N ALA A 575 -22.88 22.84 8.45
CA ALA A 575 -21.81 21.88 8.17
C ALA A 575 -20.74 21.81 9.26
N VAL A 576 -20.53 22.89 10.01
CA VAL A 576 -19.45 23.02 11.00
C VAL A 576 -19.92 22.70 12.41
N LEU A 577 -18.97 22.32 13.29
CA LEU A 577 -19.26 21.98 14.67
C LEU A 577 -19.10 23.15 15.64
N GLU A 578 -18.41 24.23 15.26
CA GLU A 578 -18.30 25.43 16.10
C GLU A 578 -19.62 26.23 16.12
N PRO A 579 -20.08 26.73 17.29
CA PRO A 579 -19.53 26.51 18.65
C PRO A 579 -19.74 25.04 19.12
N LEU A 580 -18.67 24.44 19.67
CA LEU A 580 -18.67 22.99 19.99
C LEU A 580 -19.69 22.63 21.07
N ASN A 581 -19.88 23.51 22.06
CA ASN A 581 -20.83 23.31 23.15
C ASN A 581 -22.31 23.32 22.67
N GLU A 582 -22.62 23.95 21.55
CA GLU A 582 -23.96 23.94 20.95
C GLU A 582 -24.24 22.69 20.11
N HIS A 583 -23.19 21.93 19.74
CA HIS A 583 -23.26 20.75 18.88
C HIS A 583 -22.69 19.48 19.51
N LEU A 584 -22.81 19.34 20.84
CA LEU A 584 -22.25 18.21 21.62
C LEU A 584 -22.62 16.83 21.05
N LYS A 585 -23.92 16.60 20.73
CA LYS A 585 -24.39 15.33 20.20
C LYS A 585 -23.81 15.00 18.82
N ASP A 586 -23.68 16.01 17.98
CA ASP A 586 -23.08 15.85 16.65
C ASP A 586 -21.61 15.56 16.77
N TYR A 587 -20.91 16.27 17.66
CA TYR A 587 -19.50 16.06 17.93
C TYR A 587 -19.22 14.66 18.46
N GLU A 588 -20.01 14.20 19.44
CA GLU A 588 -19.94 12.83 19.98
C GLU A 588 -20.17 11.78 18.87
N MET A 589 -21.21 11.93 18.08
CA MET A 589 -21.53 11.00 16.99
C MET A 589 -20.40 10.93 15.96
N LEU A 590 -19.84 12.07 15.54
CA LEU A 590 -18.74 12.11 14.59
C LEU A 590 -17.45 11.50 15.17
N MET A 591 -17.14 11.74 16.44
CA MET A 591 -16.02 11.07 17.11
C MET A 591 -16.23 9.56 17.19
N MET A 592 -17.41 9.10 17.60
CA MET A 592 -17.69 7.68 17.79
C MET A 592 -17.72 6.90 16.48
N GLN A 593 -18.15 7.49 15.37
CA GLN A 593 -18.10 6.80 14.08
C GLN A 593 -16.65 6.60 13.56
N TYR A 594 -15.76 7.58 13.77
CA TYR A 594 -14.36 7.45 13.33
C TYR A 594 -13.54 6.58 14.29
N TYR A 595 -13.54 6.91 15.58
CA TYR A 595 -12.79 6.12 16.56
C TYR A 595 -13.35 4.71 16.74
N GLY A 596 -14.69 4.55 16.63
CA GLY A 596 -15.32 3.24 16.64
C GLY A 596 -14.96 2.37 15.45
N ALA A 597 -14.60 2.98 14.31
CA ALA A 597 -14.06 2.29 13.16
C ALA A 597 -12.52 2.16 13.20
N GLY A 598 -11.84 2.65 14.23
CA GLY A 598 -10.38 2.70 14.30
C GLY A 598 -9.74 3.65 13.29
N VAL A 599 -10.55 4.40 12.55
CA VAL A 599 -10.12 5.40 11.57
C VAL A 599 -9.85 6.72 12.29
N GLN A 600 -8.75 7.39 11.96
CA GLN A 600 -8.49 8.70 12.55
C GLN A 600 -9.37 9.79 11.91
N ALA A 601 -9.60 10.86 12.66
CA ALA A 601 -10.36 12.00 12.19
C ALA A 601 -9.48 13.25 12.08
N CYS A 602 -9.60 13.94 10.94
CA CYS A 602 -9.03 15.27 10.76
C CYS A 602 -9.98 16.32 11.35
N TYR A 603 -9.85 16.57 12.66
CA TYR A 603 -10.59 17.65 13.35
C TYR A 603 -9.92 18.99 13.03
N ARG A 604 -10.33 19.61 11.93
CA ARG A 604 -9.71 20.84 11.43
C ARG A 604 -10.36 22.07 12.01
N GLY A 605 -9.62 22.77 12.88
CA GLY A 605 -10.06 23.99 13.53
C GLY A 605 -9.04 24.56 14.51
N PRO A 606 -9.42 25.59 15.30
CA PRO A 606 -8.49 26.25 16.24
C PRO A 606 -8.38 25.51 17.59
N ARG A 607 -9.28 24.58 17.90
CA ARG A 607 -9.38 23.94 19.23
C ARG A 607 -10.09 22.59 19.17
N LEU A 608 -9.88 21.76 20.22
CA LEU A 608 -10.59 20.48 20.43
C LEU A 608 -11.82 20.65 21.34
N TYR A 609 -11.83 21.66 22.18
CA TYR A 609 -12.94 21.97 23.09
C TYR A 609 -13.01 23.47 23.40
N ASP A 610 -14.20 23.96 23.72
CA ASP A 610 -14.50 25.37 24.08
C ASP A 610 -15.02 25.53 25.49
N THR A 611 -15.57 24.46 26.11
CA THR A 611 -16.07 24.44 27.49
C THR A 611 -15.59 23.21 28.24
N ASP A 612 -15.82 23.16 29.56
CA ASP A 612 -15.50 21.97 30.36
C ASP A 612 -16.35 20.76 29.95
N GLU A 613 -17.56 20.99 29.46
CA GLU A 613 -18.46 19.92 29.00
C GLU A 613 -17.91 19.27 27.71
N THR A 614 -17.53 20.07 26.73
CA THR A 614 -16.88 19.58 25.50
C THR A 614 -15.52 18.93 25.80
N LYS A 615 -14.74 19.51 26.73
CA LYS A 615 -13.50 18.90 27.20
C LYS A 615 -13.73 17.49 27.76
N LYS A 616 -14.76 17.34 28.62
CA LYS A 616 -15.13 16.03 29.20
C LYS A 616 -15.53 15.04 28.12
N LEU A 617 -16.33 15.45 27.15
CA LEU A 617 -16.74 14.63 26.01
C LEU A 617 -15.52 14.09 25.26
N VAL A 618 -14.63 14.98 24.81
CA VAL A 618 -13.42 14.62 24.05
C VAL A 618 -12.52 13.69 24.87
N THR A 619 -12.26 14.04 26.13
CA THR A 619 -11.43 13.23 27.03
C THR A 619 -11.99 11.81 27.21
N ASN A 620 -13.28 11.68 27.48
CA ASN A 620 -13.93 10.38 27.67
C ASN A 620 -13.86 9.52 26.41
N THR A 621 -14.11 10.12 25.24
CA THR A 621 -14.04 9.42 23.95
C THR A 621 -12.62 8.92 23.65
N ILE A 622 -11.60 9.76 23.87
CA ILE A 622 -10.20 9.36 23.67
C ILE A 622 -9.75 8.28 24.64
N GLN A 623 -10.16 8.37 25.92
CA GLN A 623 -9.87 7.32 26.90
C GLN A 623 -10.54 6.00 26.52
N TRP A 624 -11.81 6.04 26.08
CA TRP A 624 -12.52 4.88 25.56
C TRP A 624 -11.81 4.26 24.36
N TYR A 625 -11.40 5.06 23.37
CA TYR A 625 -10.64 4.58 22.23
C TYR A 625 -9.32 3.93 22.66
N LYS A 626 -8.55 4.56 23.54
CA LYS A 626 -7.28 4.01 24.06
C LYS A 626 -7.49 2.69 24.80
N LYS A 627 -8.58 2.54 25.54
CA LYS A 627 -8.94 1.28 26.22
C LYS A 627 -9.12 0.12 25.23
N TYR A 628 -9.73 0.37 24.09
CA TYR A 628 -10.07 -0.63 23.09
C TYR A 628 -9.19 -0.55 21.82
N ARG A 629 -8.16 0.26 21.83
CA ARG A 629 -7.31 0.55 20.67
C ARG A 629 -6.82 -0.69 19.94
N SER A 630 -6.40 -1.72 20.67
CA SER A 630 -5.85 -2.94 20.07
C SER A 630 -6.86 -3.65 19.16
N ILE A 631 -8.11 -3.78 19.62
CA ILE A 631 -9.16 -4.39 18.79
C ILE A 631 -9.69 -3.41 17.74
N LEU A 632 -9.83 -2.14 18.04
CA LEU A 632 -10.31 -1.11 17.10
C LEU A 632 -9.34 -0.85 15.93
N ASN A 633 -8.06 -1.18 16.09
CA ASN A 633 -7.06 -1.13 15.01
C ASN A 633 -6.94 -2.44 14.23
N SER A 634 -7.75 -3.44 14.56
CA SER A 634 -7.78 -4.73 13.85
C SER A 634 -8.71 -4.71 12.65
N SER A 635 -8.69 -5.77 11.83
CA SER A 635 -9.51 -5.86 10.62
C SER A 635 -11.00 -5.64 10.88
N ILE A 636 -11.68 -5.01 9.93
CA ILE A 636 -13.13 -4.76 9.99
C ILE A 636 -13.86 -5.83 9.20
N VAL A 637 -14.95 -6.35 9.75
CA VAL A 637 -16.00 -7.10 9.07
C VAL A 637 -17.20 -6.18 8.90
N HIS A 638 -17.67 -6.03 7.67
CA HIS A 638 -18.75 -5.10 7.31
C HIS A 638 -20.10 -5.75 7.54
N LEU A 639 -20.89 -5.23 8.49
CA LEU A 639 -22.18 -5.82 8.84
C LEU A 639 -23.33 -5.27 7.96
N ARG A 640 -23.47 -3.95 7.94
CA ARG A 640 -24.48 -3.29 7.13
C ARG A 640 -24.02 -1.88 6.74
N ARG A 641 -24.10 -1.55 5.45
CA ARG A 641 -23.79 -0.22 4.93
C ARG A 641 -24.83 0.81 5.34
N ALA A 642 -24.42 2.01 5.71
CA ALA A 642 -25.33 3.10 6.08
C ALA A 642 -26.21 3.52 4.90
N ASP A 643 -27.51 3.61 5.13
CA ASP A 643 -28.52 4.09 4.17
C ASP A 643 -29.46 5.17 4.76
N GLY A 644 -29.30 5.50 6.04
CA GLY A 644 -30.08 6.51 6.74
C GLY A 644 -31.51 6.06 7.10
N ARG A 645 -31.89 4.78 6.88
CA ARG A 645 -33.26 4.28 7.08
C ARG A 645 -33.40 3.18 8.11
N ASP A 646 -32.30 2.52 8.43
CA ASP A 646 -32.22 1.45 9.41
C ASP A 646 -30.84 1.49 10.06
N TRP A 647 -30.58 0.57 11.03
CA TRP A 647 -29.29 0.45 11.66
C TRP A 647 -28.20 0.19 10.60
N ASP A 648 -27.01 0.64 10.90
CA ASP A 648 -25.80 0.28 10.15
C ASP A 648 -24.67 -0.03 11.12
N GLY A 649 -23.58 -0.61 10.64
CA GLY A 649 -22.46 -0.91 11.53
C GLY A 649 -21.44 -1.86 10.95
N PHE A 650 -20.42 -2.08 11.75
CA PHE A 650 -19.27 -2.92 11.45
C PHE A 650 -18.75 -3.59 12.73
N MET A 651 -17.88 -4.56 12.54
CA MET A 651 -17.27 -5.32 13.64
C MET A 651 -15.77 -5.44 13.41
N HIS A 652 -14.96 -5.06 14.39
CA HIS A 652 -13.53 -5.39 14.39
C HIS A 652 -13.32 -6.81 14.87
N VAL A 653 -12.37 -7.51 14.26
CA VAL A 653 -12.05 -8.91 14.58
C VAL A 653 -10.55 -9.13 14.73
N ASN A 654 -10.15 -9.86 15.76
CA ASN A 654 -8.79 -10.33 15.94
C ASN A 654 -8.75 -11.59 16.82
N PRO A 655 -8.52 -12.77 16.22
CA PRO A 655 -8.51 -14.03 16.98
C PRO A 655 -7.35 -14.12 17.99
N SER A 656 -6.31 -13.30 17.85
CA SER A 656 -5.15 -13.32 18.73
C SER A 656 -5.32 -12.51 20.02
N LEU A 657 -6.30 -11.58 20.08
CA LEU A 657 -6.55 -10.75 21.25
C LEU A 657 -7.49 -11.43 22.25
N ASN A 658 -7.55 -10.88 23.47
CA ASN A 658 -8.56 -11.27 24.46
C ASN A 658 -9.96 -10.82 24.02
N GLU A 659 -10.09 -9.59 23.53
CA GLU A 659 -11.25 -9.09 22.81
C GLU A 659 -11.24 -9.67 21.39
N LYS A 660 -12.04 -10.73 21.14
CA LYS A 660 -12.11 -11.42 19.85
C LYS A 660 -12.83 -10.58 18.79
N ALA A 661 -13.81 -9.79 19.22
CA ALA A 661 -14.51 -8.84 18.37
C ALA A 661 -14.98 -7.61 19.15
N PHE A 662 -15.15 -6.52 18.39
CA PHE A 662 -15.77 -5.27 18.85
C PHE A 662 -16.79 -4.82 17.82
N ILE A 663 -18.07 -4.77 18.21
CA ILE A 663 -19.18 -4.43 17.32
C ILE A 663 -19.60 -2.99 17.57
N MET A 664 -19.68 -2.18 16.51
CA MET A 664 -20.27 -0.84 16.50
C MET A 664 -21.55 -0.84 15.68
N LEU A 665 -22.65 -0.37 16.27
CA LEU A 665 -23.95 -0.25 15.63
C LEU A 665 -24.46 1.18 15.77
N PHE A 666 -25.01 1.72 14.70
CA PHE A 666 -25.55 3.06 14.62
C PHE A 666 -27.03 3.03 14.23
N ASN A 667 -27.80 3.92 14.81
CA ASN A 667 -29.19 4.15 14.47
C ASN A 667 -29.35 5.60 13.97
N PRO A 668 -29.52 5.81 12.66
CA PRO A 668 -29.72 7.16 12.10
C PRO A 668 -31.17 7.65 12.21
N THR A 669 -32.09 6.81 12.68
CA THR A 669 -33.54 7.12 12.69
C THR A 669 -33.95 7.81 13.99
N ASP A 670 -35.11 8.45 13.96
CA ASP A 670 -35.71 9.13 15.12
C ASP A 670 -36.50 8.19 16.09
N GLN A 671 -36.49 6.88 15.79
CA GLN A 671 -37.10 5.83 16.61
C GLN A 671 -36.04 4.85 17.11
N PRO A 672 -36.15 4.32 18.34
CA PRO A 672 -35.24 3.28 18.82
C PRO A 672 -35.41 1.99 17.99
N ILE A 673 -34.31 1.32 17.72
CA ILE A 673 -34.28 0.04 17.00
C ILE A 673 -34.07 -1.09 17.98
N LYS A 674 -35.13 -1.94 18.18
CA LYS A 674 -35.09 -3.12 19.04
C LYS A 674 -35.40 -4.36 18.23
N ARG A 675 -34.39 -5.21 18.03
CA ARG A 675 -34.52 -6.47 17.28
C ARG A 675 -33.37 -7.43 17.53
N ASN A 676 -33.50 -8.64 17.04
CA ASN A 676 -32.37 -9.57 16.93
C ASN A 676 -31.67 -9.39 15.56
N ILE A 677 -30.36 -9.32 15.60
CA ILE A 677 -29.51 -9.29 14.40
C ILE A 677 -28.55 -10.48 14.42
N SER A 678 -28.22 -10.99 13.24
CA SER A 678 -27.24 -12.08 13.06
C SER A 678 -25.87 -11.51 12.81
N ILE A 679 -24.90 -11.84 13.66
CA ILE A 679 -23.51 -11.37 13.56
C ILE A 679 -22.60 -12.53 13.17
N PRO A 680 -21.90 -12.48 12.03
CA PRO A 680 -20.98 -13.53 11.59
C PRO A 680 -19.68 -13.46 12.40
N LEU A 681 -19.31 -14.55 13.09
CA LEU A 681 -18.13 -14.61 13.95
C LEU A 681 -17.01 -15.50 13.43
N TYR A 682 -17.06 -15.92 12.17
CA TYR A 682 -16.07 -16.81 11.57
C TYR A 682 -14.62 -16.35 11.82
N TYR A 683 -14.34 -15.07 11.57
CA TYR A 683 -12.98 -14.50 11.70
C TYR A 683 -12.52 -14.25 13.14
N THR A 684 -13.33 -14.63 14.14
CA THR A 684 -12.98 -14.57 15.57
C THR A 684 -12.41 -15.89 16.12
N GLU A 685 -12.50 -17.00 15.36
CA GLU A 685 -12.26 -18.38 15.84
C GLU A 685 -13.18 -18.84 16.99
N LEU A 686 -14.25 -18.13 17.26
CA LEU A 686 -15.26 -18.57 18.23
C LEU A 686 -16.20 -19.57 17.56
N THR A 687 -16.45 -20.73 18.22
CA THR A 687 -17.17 -21.83 17.56
C THR A 687 -18.45 -22.28 18.26
N ARG A 688 -18.58 -22.07 19.57
CA ARG A 688 -19.73 -22.58 20.34
C ARG A 688 -20.35 -21.55 21.27
N MET A 689 -19.51 -20.89 22.07
CA MET A 689 -19.93 -19.95 23.10
C MET A 689 -19.11 -18.67 23.01
N VAL A 690 -19.74 -17.55 23.34
CA VAL A 690 -19.10 -16.25 23.37
C VAL A 690 -19.59 -15.45 24.57
N ALA A 691 -18.67 -14.81 25.27
CA ALA A 691 -19.00 -13.85 26.34
C ALA A 691 -19.22 -12.47 25.70
N VAL A 692 -20.45 -11.97 25.76
CA VAL A 692 -20.88 -10.69 25.19
C VAL A 692 -21.08 -9.67 26.28
N ALA A 693 -20.44 -8.53 26.21
CA ALA A 693 -20.68 -7.37 27.08
C ALA A 693 -21.19 -6.21 26.20
N GLU A 694 -22.38 -5.75 26.54
CA GLU A 694 -22.92 -4.50 25.99
C GLU A 694 -22.27 -3.33 26.72
N LYS A 695 -21.56 -2.48 25.97
CA LYS A 695 -20.71 -1.43 26.53
C LYS A 695 -19.74 -2.03 27.57
N ASP A 696 -19.63 -1.43 28.74
CA ASP A 696 -18.82 -1.92 29.87
C ASP A 696 -19.66 -2.73 30.92
N SER A 697 -20.79 -3.29 30.49
CA SER A 697 -21.69 -4.05 31.37
C SER A 697 -21.13 -5.43 31.72
N VAL A 698 -21.89 -6.13 32.61
CA VAL A 698 -21.59 -7.53 32.94
C VAL A 698 -21.74 -8.43 31.72
N LYS A 699 -20.78 -9.30 31.51
CA LYS A 699 -20.75 -10.26 30.39
C LYS A 699 -21.89 -11.26 30.49
N LYS A 700 -22.54 -11.53 29.35
CA LYS A 700 -23.52 -12.63 29.21
C LYS A 700 -22.91 -13.69 28.30
N LEU A 701 -23.00 -14.95 28.72
CA LEU A 701 -22.56 -16.06 27.90
C LEU A 701 -23.68 -16.44 26.92
N MET A 702 -23.38 -16.49 25.63
CA MET A 702 -24.34 -16.78 24.56
C MET A 702 -23.81 -17.89 23.65
N SER A 703 -24.72 -18.70 23.10
CA SER A 703 -24.39 -19.75 22.16
C SER A 703 -24.34 -19.21 20.71
N LEU A 704 -23.50 -19.81 19.93
CA LEU A 704 -23.43 -19.61 18.46
C LEU A 704 -24.19 -20.73 17.75
N ASP A 705 -24.69 -20.43 16.56
CA ASP A 705 -25.24 -21.46 15.68
C ASP A 705 -24.12 -22.31 15.01
N ALA A 706 -24.54 -23.31 14.22
CA ALA A 706 -23.60 -24.19 13.52
C ALA A 706 -22.69 -23.49 12.48
N SER A 707 -23.09 -22.30 12.03
CA SER A 707 -22.36 -21.46 11.08
C SER A 707 -21.54 -20.36 11.76
N ALA A 708 -21.32 -20.47 13.09
CA ALA A 708 -20.62 -19.50 13.90
C ALA A 708 -21.27 -18.08 13.88
N HIS A 709 -22.59 -17.99 13.79
CA HIS A 709 -23.31 -16.73 13.93
C HIS A 709 -23.87 -16.57 15.35
N LEU A 710 -23.83 -15.31 15.82
CA LEU A 710 -24.43 -14.87 17.07
C LEU A 710 -25.77 -14.19 16.79
N SER A 711 -26.86 -14.70 17.36
CA SER A 711 -28.14 -13.97 17.40
C SER A 711 -28.10 -12.94 18.55
N LEU A 712 -27.83 -11.67 18.20
CA LEU A 712 -27.70 -10.59 19.19
C LEU A 712 -28.95 -9.75 19.26
N ALA A 713 -29.58 -9.73 20.46
CA ALA A 713 -30.64 -8.79 20.76
C ALA A 713 -30.07 -7.40 20.98
N VAL A 714 -30.41 -6.46 20.11
CA VAL A 714 -29.94 -5.08 20.17
C VAL A 714 -31.05 -4.10 20.59
N ASP A 715 -30.65 -3.08 21.34
CA ASP A 715 -31.44 -1.89 21.63
C ASP A 715 -30.55 -0.67 21.29
N ILE A 716 -30.87 0.02 20.21
CA ILE A 716 -30.09 1.17 19.72
C ILE A 716 -31.01 2.40 19.82
N PRO A 717 -30.74 3.33 20.74
CA PRO A 717 -31.56 4.53 20.89
C PRO A 717 -31.66 5.34 19.60
N ALA A 718 -32.69 6.15 19.44
CA ALA A 718 -32.89 7.05 18.31
C ALA A 718 -31.70 8.02 18.12
N ASN A 719 -31.27 8.24 16.90
CA ASN A 719 -30.14 9.12 16.56
C ASN A 719 -28.93 8.88 17.46
N SER A 720 -28.55 7.60 17.65
CA SER A 720 -27.51 7.20 18.58
C SER A 720 -26.76 5.97 18.09
N TYR A 721 -25.92 5.42 18.96
CA TYR A 721 -25.10 4.24 18.70
C TYR A 721 -25.11 3.30 19.90
N ASN A 722 -24.72 2.05 19.65
CA ASN A 722 -24.43 1.06 20.68
C ASN A 722 -23.22 0.23 20.28
N TRP A 723 -22.54 -0.39 21.26
CA TRP A 723 -21.39 -1.23 20.99
C TRP A 723 -21.31 -2.42 21.93
N TYR A 724 -20.67 -3.48 21.45
CA TYR A 724 -20.54 -4.74 22.15
C TYR A 724 -19.11 -5.28 22.05
N VAL A 725 -18.61 -5.86 23.15
CA VAL A 725 -17.29 -6.51 23.19
C VAL A 725 -17.50 -8.00 23.36
N LEU A 726 -16.87 -8.77 22.47
CA LEU A 726 -16.93 -10.22 22.45
C LEU A 726 -15.61 -10.84 22.91
N ARG A 727 -15.71 -11.79 23.84
CA ARG A 727 -14.55 -12.52 24.37
C ARG A 727 -14.80 -14.02 24.37
N LYS A 728 -13.72 -14.80 24.50
CA LYS A 728 -13.83 -16.25 24.65
C LYS A 728 -14.49 -16.63 25.97
#